data_9a0d385066e6c8fd05b08f70e01fdd5a
#
_entry.id   9a0d385066e6c8fd05b08f70e01fdd5a
#
_cell.length_a   1.000
_cell.length_b   1.000
_cell.length_c   1.000
_cell.angle_alpha   90.00
_cell.angle_beta   90.00
_cell.angle_gamma   90.00
#
_symmetry.space_group_name_H-M   'P 1'
#
loop_
_entity.id
_entity.type
_entity.pdbx_description
1 polymer ?
#
loop_
_entity_poly.entity_id
_entity_poly.type
_entity_poly.pdbx_seq_one_letter_code
_entity_poly.pdbx_strand_id
1 'polypeptide(L)'
;DRVRVRLYTACQGSRIVEPTLCLVNDEPGDRAVPDKFNRTGFTTCEMKNFAWTDWLWDIPELSRANVQEIEFRFRISGKEVSDGDTVNFYIAEIAVERTEEPEKETGWAPRPGRLHYAQAGYRPGDPKLALVAPEDLPEDGAFTLTDENGNVVYTGEAKSMTWKENGFATLDFSDFTAQGRYRLQVGLLTSKPFPIAEDANHETVWQILNFIYCERCGCPVPGKHGLCHMDIYARHNGLLLPFGGGWHDAGDMSQQAAQTAETTQVLLQAALSFSNDTMLSERLWEEALWGLEFTLRTRFGDGVRASSLGLIRWTDNKIGSADDADNVRTQGQAMINLIDSQTEAMAALALPGRDDGLAWKCGQVAEEDFAFAMERWEKYGVELPSKWEHTYNASRCLHYAEIVRAAALLYQLTKKEGYAKTATEYADKLMACQQDEPSPCGVVGFFYRDESHKRLIHYNHQAREHLPVLALTELIKALPGNPACVEWKRSVKLFGEYIRSLAAYASPYGMLPAGVYQENEIEDRETFALEHLQSDYETEKPNYLAELRNGDDLGNGWWLRQFPVWFSFRGNSAIQLTLAAGAALTSQTLKEKDLKALAVRQAQWFGGCNPFAASLIYGAGQDSSEPYAIFPGKTVGAVAVGIQTKGNSDEPNWPNSVCATYKEVWMTAAADLLQVLSLIE
;
A
#
# COMPACT_ATOMS: atom_id res chain seq x y z
N ASP A 1 -4.64 13.09 28.17
CA ASP A 1 -5.54 14.23 27.98
C ASP A 1 -6.19 14.15 26.60
N ARG A 2 -7.35 14.78 26.47
CA ARG A 2 -8.14 14.83 25.27
C ARG A 2 -8.49 16.27 24.95
N VAL A 3 -8.42 16.66 23.67
CA VAL A 3 -9.04 17.88 23.18
C VAL A 3 -10.36 17.51 22.49
N ARG A 4 -11.45 18.13 22.91
CA ARG A 4 -12.75 18.00 22.27
C ARG A 4 -13.17 19.34 21.69
N VAL A 5 -13.56 19.31 20.44
CA VAL A 5 -14.03 20.50 19.72
C VAL A 5 -15.35 20.20 19.05
N ARG A 6 -16.33 21.05 19.24
CA ARG A 6 -17.60 20.97 18.54
C ARG A 6 -17.70 22.11 17.54
N LEU A 7 -17.67 21.74 16.27
CA LEU A 7 -17.62 22.67 15.13
C LEU A 7 -18.84 22.50 14.22
N TYR A 8 -19.29 23.62 13.65
CA TYR A 8 -20.22 23.64 12.52
C TYR A 8 -19.62 24.49 11.41
N THR A 9 -19.62 23.99 10.20
CA THR A 9 -19.13 24.70 9.02
C THR A 9 -20.30 25.13 8.13
N ALA A 10 -20.24 26.37 7.64
CA ALA A 10 -21.18 26.87 6.65
C ALA A 10 -20.37 27.44 5.48
N CYS A 11 -20.01 26.56 4.55
CA CYS A 11 -19.12 26.82 3.45
C CYS A 11 -19.88 26.56 2.15
N GLN A 12 -20.52 27.61 1.61
CA GLN A 12 -21.28 27.47 0.40
C GLN A 12 -20.36 27.20 -0.80
N GLY A 13 -20.72 26.21 -1.62
CA GLY A 13 -19.92 25.85 -2.79
C GLY A 13 -18.71 24.94 -2.52
N SER A 14 -18.45 24.57 -1.25
CA SER A 14 -17.37 23.64 -0.92
C SER A 14 -17.91 22.26 -0.61
N ARG A 15 -17.24 21.22 -1.10
CA ARG A 15 -17.61 19.81 -0.85
C ARG A 15 -16.99 19.28 0.42
N ILE A 16 -15.71 19.58 0.60
CA ILE A 16 -14.90 19.06 1.70
C ILE A 16 -14.32 20.23 2.48
N VAL A 17 -14.56 20.21 3.77
CA VAL A 17 -14.00 21.16 4.73
C VAL A 17 -13.18 20.36 5.73
N GLU A 18 -11.89 20.61 5.76
CA GLU A 18 -10.93 19.84 6.53
C GLU A 18 -10.17 20.76 7.49
N PRO A 19 -10.61 20.86 8.75
CA PRO A 19 -9.84 21.55 9.77
C PRO A 19 -8.69 20.68 10.27
N THR A 20 -7.59 21.33 10.57
CA THR A 20 -6.45 20.77 11.28
C THR A 20 -6.33 21.46 12.63
N LEU A 21 -6.19 20.67 13.69
CA LEU A 21 -5.99 21.13 15.05
C LEU A 21 -4.55 20.88 15.44
N CYS A 22 -3.84 21.93 15.85
CA CYS A 22 -2.45 21.86 16.29
C CYS A 22 -2.29 22.37 17.73
N LEU A 23 -1.40 21.72 18.47
CA LEU A 23 -0.87 22.27 19.72
C LEU A 23 0.45 23.01 19.43
N VAL A 24 0.53 24.26 19.82
CA VAL A 24 1.72 25.10 19.60
C VAL A 24 2.46 25.29 20.90
N ASN A 25 3.73 24.86 20.94
CA ASN A 25 4.65 25.07 22.05
C ASN A 25 5.53 26.30 21.84
N ASP A 26 6.20 26.73 22.93
CA ASP A 26 7.16 27.84 22.94
C ASP A 26 8.59 27.45 22.56
N GLU A 27 8.82 26.21 22.10
CA GLU A 27 10.15 25.74 21.71
C GLU A 27 10.67 26.43 20.44
N PRO A 28 11.96 26.83 20.43
CA PRO A 28 12.53 27.56 19.29
C PRO A 28 12.61 26.70 18.04
N GLY A 29 12.07 27.22 16.93
CA GLY A 29 12.22 26.65 15.60
C GLY A 29 11.05 25.82 15.11
N ASP A 30 10.19 25.31 15.97
CA ASP A 30 9.00 24.57 15.58
C ASP A 30 7.82 24.90 16.48
N ARG A 31 6.76 25.41 15.90
CA ARG A 31 5.59 25.86 16.66
C ARG A 31 4.66 24.73 17.07
N ALA A 32 4.66 23.60 16.36
CA ALA A 32 3.96 22.39 16.76
C ALA A 32 4.86 21.47 17.57
N VAL A 33 4.32 20.61 18.40
CA VAL A 33 5.10 19.57 19.09
C VAL A 33 5.57 18.55 18.04
N PRO A 34 6.83 18.61 17.60
CA PRO A 34 7.24 17.82 16.46
C PRO A 34 7.75 16.45 16.86
N ASP A 35 7.45 15.48 16.03
CA ASP A 35 8.39 14.41 15.79
C ASP A 35 9.35 14.82 14.65
N LYS A 36 10.33 13.98 14.36
CA LYS A 36 11.31 14.12 13.26
C LYS A 36 10.72 14.59 11.93
N PHE A 37 9.41 14.35 11.68
CA PHE A 37 8.74 14.63 10.41
C PHE A 37 7.47 15.49 10.54
N ASN A 38 7.30 16.20 11.65
CA ASN A 38 6.10 17.01 11.93
C ASN A 38 4.78 16.23 11.88
N ARG A 39 4.77 14.95 12.28
CA ARG A 39 3.59 14.07 12.19
C ARG A 39 2.79 14.01 13.49
N THR A 40 3.40 14.41 14.58
CA THR A 40 2.75 14.53 15.88
C THR A 40 2.45 15.98 16.18
N GLY A 41 1.54 16.25 17.09
CA GLY A 41 1.15 17.60 17.46
C GLY A 41 0.00 18.19 16.66
N PHE A 42 -0.55 17.47 15.70
CA PHE A 42 -1.77 17.86 15.02
C PHE A 42 -2.68 16.68 14.67
N THR A 43 -3.94 16.98 14.45
CA THR A 43 -4.92 16.04 13.89
C THR A 43 -5.79 16.75 12.87
N THR A 44 -6.30 16.01 11.91
CA THR A 44 -7.21 16.51 10.86
C THR A 44 -8.54 15.77 10.94
N CYS A 45 -9.62 16.45 10.63
CA CYS A 45 -10.96 15.89 10.61
C CYS A 45 -11.68 16.32 9.34
N GLU A 46 -12.28 15.38 8.63
CA GLU A 46 -13.21 15.72 7.55
C GLU A 46 -14.56 16.12 8.17
N MET A 47 -15.06 17.29 7.82
CA MET A 47 -16.33 17.81 8.31
C MET A 47 -17.39 17.81 7.22
N LYS A 48 -18.58 17.38 7.59
CA LYS A 48 -19.75 17.60 6.74
C LYS A 48 -20.11 19.07 6.76
N ASN A 49 -20.20 19.68 5.59
CA ASN A 49 -20.69 21.04 5.46
C ASN A 49 -22.16 21.14 5.93
N PHE A 50 -22.50 22.24 6.57
CA PHE A 50 -23.82 22.50 7.16
C PHE A 50 -24.27 21.48 8.23
N ALA A 51 -23.31 20.90 8.98
CA ALA A 51 -23.58 19.98 10.08
C ALA A 51 -22.65 20.24 11.26
N TRP A 52 -23.14 19.92 12.47
CA TRP A 52 -22.28 19.88 13.64
C TRP A 52 -21.43 18.61 13.63
N THR A 53 -20.14 18.76 13.94
CA THR A 53 -19.18 17.67 14.09
C THR A 53 -18.57 17.74 15.48
N ASP A 54 -18.62 16.65 16.22
CA ASP A 54 -17.88 16.47 17.46
C ASP A 54 -16.53 15.84 17.15
N TRP A 55 -15.46 16.57 17.39
CA TRP A 55 -14.10 16.19 17.07
C TRP A 55 -13.32 15.91 18.35
N LEU A 56 -12.83 14.69 18.48
CA LEU A 56 -12.09 14.22 19.64
C LEU A 56 -10.63 13.94 19.24
N TRP A 57 -9.71 14.41 20.04
CA TRP A 57 -8.28 14.16 19.87
C TRP A 57 -7.65 13.76 21.19
N ASP A 58 -7.30 12.49 21.32
CA ASP A 58 -6.54 11.99 22.46
C ASP A 58 -5.04 12.27 22.23
N ILE A 59 -4.38 12.85 23.22
CA ILE A 59 -2.98 13.28 23.14
C ILE A 59 -2.16 12.70 24.31
N PRO A 60 -2.00 11.36 24.39
CA PRO A 60 -1.39 10.75 25.57
C PRO A 60 0.08 11.06 25.73
N GLU A 61 0.81 11.23 24.63
CA GLU A 61 2.27 11.20 24.61
C GLU A 61 2.95 12.48 24.11
N LEU A 62 2.18 13.50 23.72
CA LEU A 62 2.73 14.79 23.33
C LEU A 62 3.11 15.63 24.55
N SER A 63 4.25 16.32 24.48
CA SER A 63 4.60 17.32 25.50
C SER A 63 3.53 18.41 25.59
N ARG A 64 3.09 18.72 26.79
CA ARG A 64 2.04 19.70 27.06
C ARG A 64 2.47 20.70 28.14
N ALA A 65 3.77 20.70 28.46
CA ALA A 65 4.28 21.53 29.55
C ALA A 65 4.15 23.03 29.26
N ASN A 66 4.35 23.41 28.02
CA ASN A 66 4.43 24.81 27.59
C ASN A 66 3.55 25.09 26.34
N VAL A 67 2.34 24.54 26.29
CA VAL A 67 1.40 24.86 25.21
C VAL A 67 0.99 26.31 25.30
N GLN A 68 1.27 27.08 24.25
CA GLN A 68 0.98 28.50 24.15
C GLN A 68 -0.36 28.77 23.52
N GLU A 69 -0.71 27.96 22.50
CA GLU A 69 -1.98 28.11 21.78
C GLU A 69 -2.46 26.77 21.20
N ILE A 70 -3.74 26.72 20.93
CA ILE A 70 -4.39 25.69 20.11
C ILE A 70 -4.73 26.37 18.80
N GLU A 71 -4.07 25.95 17.71
CA GLU A 71 -4.23 26.54 16.40
C GLU A 71 -5.21 25.74 15.55
N PHE A 72 -6.15 26.43 14.91
CA PHE A 72 -7.04 25.86 13.91
C PHE A 72 -6.60 26.30 12.52
N ARG A 73 -6.26 25.35 11.66
CA ARG A 73 -6.01 25.58 10.26
C ARG A 73 -7.15 24.98 9.46
N PHE A 74 -7.55 25.63 8.37
CA PHE A 74 -8.65 25.18 7.55
C PHE A 74 -8.16 25.01 6.10
N ARG A 75 -8.48 23.86 5.54
CA ARG A 75 -8.34 23.58 4.11
C ARG A 75 -9.73 23.38 3.54
N ILE A 76 -9.99 23.98 2.39
CA ILE A 76 -11.26 23.88 1.70
C ILE A 76 -10.96 23.35 0.30
N SER A 77 -11.58 22.24 -0.05
CA SER A 77 -11.41 21.57 -1.32
C SER A 77 -12.75 21.30 -1.98
N GLY A 78 -12.73 21.01 -3.28
CA GLY A 78 -13.94 20.64 -4.00
C GLY A 78 -14.90 21.81 -4.24
N LYS A 79 -14.36 23.01 -4.45
CA LYS A 79 -15.16 24.19 -4.73
C LYS A 79 -15.78 24.07 -6.11
N GLU A 80 -17.09 23.95 -6.14
CA GLU A 80 -17.87 24.10 -7.37
C GLU A 80 -18.16 25.56 -7.54
N VAL A 81 -18.34 26.42 -7.76
CA VAL A 81 -18.64 27.84 -7.84
C VAL A 81 -19.10 28.36 -6.50
N SER A 82 -18.36 29.20 -5.84
CA SER A 82 -18.88 29.88 -4.65
C SER A 82 -19.35 31.28 -5.01
N ASP A 83 -20.52 31.63 -4.50
CA ASP A 83 -21.06 32.99 -4.62
C ASP A 83 -20.36 34.00 -3.71
N GLY A 84 -19.29 33.60 -3.02
CA GLY A 84 -18.52 34.47 -2.13
C GLY A 84 -17.27 33.81 -1.56
N ASP A 85 -16.33 34.62 -1.11
CA ASP A 85 -15.04 34.18 -0.55
C ASP A 85 -15.08 34.00 0.97
N THR A 86 -16.28 33.91 1.55
CA THR A 86 -16.46 33.80 3.00
C THR A 86 -16.85 32.41 3.42
N VAL A 87 -16.07 31.82 4.33
CA VAL A 87 -16.39 30.58 5.02
C VAL A 87 -16.66 30.89 6.48
N ASN A 88 -17.76 30.40 6.98
CA ASN A 88 -18.12 30.59 8.39
C ASN A 88 -17.92 29.30 9.18
N PHE A 89 -17.14 29.40 10.22
CA PHE A 89 -16.94 28.35 11.21
C PHE A 89 -17.56 28.78 12.53
N TYR A 90 -18.40 27.94 13.10
CA TYR A 90 -19.00 28.17 14.41
C TYR A 90 -18.44 27.15 15.37
N ILE A 91 -17.75 27.61 16.41
CA ILE A 91 -17.20 26.78 17.47
C ILE A 91 -18.14 26.88 18.68
N ALA A 92 -18.81 25.79 19.00
CA ALA A 92 -19.69 25.74 20.16
C ALA A 92 -18.93 25.40 21.44
N GLU A 93 -17.88 24.61 21.34
CA GLU A 93 -17.12 24.16 22.49
C GLU A 93 -15.67 23.84 22.10
N ILE A 94 -14.73 24.21 22.96
CA ILE A 94 -13.38 23.69 23.01
C ILE A 94 -13.12 23.27 24.45
N ALA A 95 -12.89 21.99 24.70
CA ALA A 95 -12.62 21.45 26.01
C ALA A 95 -11.29 20.68 26.01
N VAL A 96 -10.52 20.85 27.08
CA VAL A 96 -9.38 19.99 27.38
C VAL A 96 -9.80 19.12 28.56
N GLU A 97 -9.82 17.83 28.35
CA GLU A 97 -10.34 16.84 29.28
C GLU A 97 -9.22 15.89 29.72
N ARG A 98 -9.35 15.34 30.92
CA ARG A 98 -8.55 14.21 31.34
C ARG A 98 -9.36 12.94 31.08
N THR A 99 -8.80 12.00 30.32
CA THR A 99 -9.39 10.68 30.11
C THR A 99 -8.70 9.66 31.02
N GLU A 100 -9.45 8.76 31.65
CA GLU A 100 -8.92 7.69 32.48
C GLU A 100 -8.31 6.56 31.62
N GLU A 101 -8.88 6.35 30.43
CA GLU A 101 -8.42 5.34 29.48
C GLU A 101 -8.14 5.99 28.13
N PRO A 102 -6.96 6.61 27.93
CA PRO A 102 -6.56 7.06 26.62
C PRO A 102 -6.37 5.84 25.70
N GLU A 103 -6.71 6.02 24.45
CA GLU A 103 -6.47 4.96 23.49
C GLU A 103 -4.96 4.68 23.35
N LYS A 104 -4.57 3.40 23.43
CA LYS A 104 -3.18 3.01 23.27
C LYS A 104 -2.81 3.05 21.80
N GLU A 105 -1.88 3.91 21.44
CA GLU A 105 -1.50 4.17 20.06
C GLU A 105 -0.19 3.48 19.64
N THR A 106 0.60 2.98 20.59
CA THR A 106 1.95 2.48 20.35
C THR A 106 2.18 1.13 21.00
N GLY A 107 3.03 0.31 20.38
CA GLY A 107 3.58 -0.92 20.92
C GLY A 107 2.91 -2.20 20.41
N TRP A 108 3.60 -3.31 20.67
CA TRP A 108 3.21 -4.64 20.18
C TRP A 108 2.22 -5.37 21.09
N ALA A 109 2.14 -5.01 22.38
CA ALA A 109 1.27 -5.68 23.32
C ALA A 109 -0.19 -5.62 22.87
N PRO A 110 -0.94 -6.73 22.91
CA PRO A 110 -2.37 -6.70 22.62
C PRO A 110 -3.10 -5.79 23.60
N ARG A 111 -4.14 -5.12 23.11
CA ARG A 111 -4.96 -4.25 23.96
C ARG A 111 -5.82 -5.09 24.89
N PRO A 112 -5.77 -4.85 26.21
CA PRO A 112 -6.72 -5.46 27.14
C PRO A 112 -8.18 -5.12 26.76
N GLY A 113 -9.06 -6.08 26.95
CA GLY A 113 -10.47 -5.92 26.64
C GLY A 113 -10.79 -5.97 25.13
N ARG A 114 -9.85 -6.36 24.26
CA ARG A 114 -10.01 -6.45 22.82
C ARG A 114 -9.62 -7.81 22.27
N LEU A 115 -10.38 -8.25 21.27
CA LEU A 115 -10.04 -9.41 20.43
C LEU A 115 -9.37 -8.90 19.14
N HIS A 116 -8.18 -9.40 18.87
CA HIS A 116 -7.40 -9.11 17.68
C HIS A 116 -7.57 -10.27 16.68
N TYR A 117 -8.41 -10.10 15.67
CA TYR A 117 -8.77 -11.15 14.72
C TYR A 117 -9.06 -10.57 13.34
N ALA A 118 -9.10 -11.40 12.30
CA ALA A 118 -9.50 -10.97 10.97
C ALA A 118 -11.03 -10.73 10.94
N GLN A 119 -11.44 -9.47 10.98
CA GLN A 119 -12.85 -9.08 11.10
C GLN A 119 -13.67 -9.38 9.83
N ALA A 120 -13.00 -9.44 8.67
CA ALA A 120 -13.61 -9.85 7.41
C ALA A 120 -13.91 -11.36 7.33
N GLY A 121 -13.32 -12.17 8.24
CA GLY A 121 -13.49 -13.62 8.29
C GLY A 121 -12.30 -14.41 7.79
N TYR A 122 -12.54 -15.70 7.51
CA TYR A 122 -11.49 -16.66 7.17
C TYR A 122 -11.97 -17.63 6.09
N ARG A 123 -11.06 -18.14 5.27
CA ARG A 123 -11.36 -19.29 4.43
C ARG A 123 -11.18 -20.60 5.23
N PRO A 124 -11.92 -21.68 4.92
CA PRO A 124 -11.86 -22.91 5.69
C PRO A 124 -10.46 -23.53 5.82
N GLY A 125 -9.68 -23.47 4.72
CA GLY A 125 -8.33 -24.04 4.64
C GLY A 125 -7.19 -23.13 5.11
N ASP A 126 -7.47 -21.89 5.46
CA ASP A 126 -6.46 -20.89 5.84
C ASP A 126 -6.12 -20.97 7.35
N PRO A 127 -4.96 -20.47 7.77
CA PRO A 127 -4.68 -20.24 9.19
C PRO A 127 -5.74 -19.31 9.79
N LYS A 128 -6.27 -19.70 10.96
CA LYS A 128 -7.28 -18.94 11.69
C LYS A 128 -6.78 -18.66 13.10
N LEU A 129 -6.14 -17.49 13.24
CA LEU A 129 -5.55 -17.06 14.50
C LEU A 129 -6.20 -15.77 14.97
N ALA A 130 -6.42 -15.70 16.27
CA ALA A 130 -6.76 -14.48 16.98
C ALA A 130 -5.85 -14.32 18.19
N LEU A 131 -5.78 -13.12 18.74
CA LEU A 131 -4.98 -12.82 19.92
C LEU A 131 -5.78 -12.01 20.93
N VAL A 132 -5.40 -12.19 22.20
CA VAL A 132 -5.90 -11.37 23.32
C VAL A 132 -4.75 -11.06 24.27
N ALA A 133 -4.95 -10.08 25.13
CA ALA A 133 -4.05 -9.81 26.25
C ALA A 133 -4.10 -11.00 27.26
N PRO A 134 -2.99 -11.36 27.88
CA PRO A 134 -2.96 -12.47 28.86
C PRO A 134 -3.97 -12.30 30.00
N GLU A 135 -4.23 -11.06 30.43
CA GLU A 135 -5.19 -10.75 31.47
C GLU A 135 -6.66 -10.97 31.09
N ASP A 136 -6.96 -11.12 29.80
CA ASP A 136 -8.32 -11.40 29.31
C ASP A 136 -8.62 -12.91 29.25
N LEU A 137 -7.62 -13.78 29.53
CA LEU A 137 -7.83 -15.21 29.55
C LEU A 137 -8.58 -15.66 30.80
N PRO A 138 -9.53 -16.61 30.67
CA PRO A 138 -10.05 -17.33 31.81
C PRO A 138 -8.97 -18.24 32.44
N GLU A 139 -9.17 -18.67 33.69
CA GLU A 139 -8.21 -19.50 34.42
C GLU A 139 -7.87 -20.82 33.72
N ASP A 140 -8.82 -21.42 32.99
CA ASP A 140 -8.67 -22.66 32.23
C ASP A 140 -8.08 -22.42 30.81
N GLY A 141 -7.87 -21.19 30.41
CA GLY A 141 -7.35 -20.82 29.09
C GLY A 141 -8.28 -21.19 27.93
N ALA A 142 -9.53 -21.54 28.18
CA ALA A 142 -10.45 -22.00 27.15
C ALA A 142 -11.04 -20.86 26.33
N PHE A 143 -11.23 -21.12 25.02
CA PHE A 143 -12.00 -20.26 24.13
C PHE A 143 -12.96 -21.10 23.27
N THR A 144 -14.01 -20.50 22.76
CA THR A 144 -15.03 -21.18 21.97
C THR A 144 -15.41 -20.44 20.71
N LEU A 145 -15.88 -21.18 19.69
CA LEU A 145 -16.66 -20.62 18.60
C LEU A 145 -18.14 -20.98 18.84
N THR A 146 -18.99 -19.97 18.66
CA THR A 146 -20.45 -20.16 18.68
C THR A 146 -21.03 -19.87 17.31
N ASP A 147 -22.06 -20.63 16.92
CA ASP A 147 -22.86 -20.38 15.71
C ASP A 147 -23.85 -19.21 15.90
N GLU A 148 -24.62 -18.90 14.88
CA GLU A 148 -25.62 -17.82 14.91
C GLU A 148 -26.75 -18.09 15.94
N ASN A 149 -26.96 -19.34 16.31
CA ASN A 149 -27.95 -19.73 17.32
C ASN A 149 -27.40 -19.71 18.76
N GLY A 150 -26.09 -19.40 18.90
CA GLY A 150 -25.39 -19.41 20.19
C GLY A 150 -24.93 -20.80 20.67
N ASN A 151 -24.99 -21.84 19.81
CA ASN A 151 -24.45 -23.14 20.15
C ASN A 151 -22.94 -23.14 20.05
N VAL A 152 -22.24 -23.71 21.02
CA VAL A 152 -20.80 -23.95 20.97
C VAL A 152 -20.52 -25.03 19.92
N VAL A 153 -19.75 -24.70 18.88
CA VAL A 153 -19.40 -25.60 17.78
C VAL A 153 -17.93 -25.99 17.80
N TYR A 154 -17.09 -25.26 18.54
CA TYR A 154 -15.68 -25.53 18.71
C TYR A 154 -15.21 -25.05 20.10
N THR A 155 -14.30 -25.77 20.69
CA THR A 155 -13.59 -25.38 21.91
C THR A 155 -12.11 -25.61 21.70
N GLY A 156 -11.32 -24.55 21.95
CA GLY A 156 -9.87 -24.57 21.87
C GLY A 156 -9.23 -24.14 23.18
N GLU A 157 -7.93 -24.31 23.28
CA GLU A 157 -7.11 -23.86 24.40
C GLU A 157 -6.12 -22.79 23.91
N ALA A 158 -6.06 -21.64 24.57
CA ALA A 158 -5.16 -20.56 24.26
C ALA A 158 -3.72 -20.92 24.61
N LYS A 159 -2.78 -20.47 23.76
CA LYS A 159 -1.35 -20.63 24.02
C LYS A 159 -0.75 -19.29 24.43
N SER A 160 -0.29 -19.19 25.66
CA SER A 160 0.46 -18.02 26.14
C SER A 160 1.89 -18.06 25.62
N MET A 161 2.39 -16.90 25.21
CA MET A 161 3.77 -16.72 24.77
C MET A 161 4.26 -15.30 25.10
N THR A 162 5.58 -15.14 25.10
CA THR A 162 6.24 -13.84 25.24
C THR A 162 7.05 -13.56 23.98
N TRP A 163 6.96 -12.33 23.46
CA TRP A 163 7.75 -11.84 22.35
C TRP A 163 8.15 -10.37 22.59
N LYS A 164 9.46 -10.06 22.50
CA LYS A 164 10.02 -8.72 22.81
C LYS A 164 9.44 -8.13 24.12
N GLU A 165 9.51 -8.91 25.21
CA GLU A 165 9.02 -8.56 26.54
C GLU A 165 7.49 -8.40 26.70
N ASN A 166 6.73 -8.49 25.62
CA ASN A 166 5.27 -8.42 25.66
C ASN A 166 4.66 -9.81 25.79
N GLY A 167 3.63 -9.94 26.63
CA GLY A 167 2.83 -11.15 26.77
C GLY A 167 1.71 -11.21 25.75
N PHE A 168 1.45 -12.43 25.22
CA PHE A 168 0.39 -12.69 24.25
C PHE A 168 -0.34 -13.99 24.61
N ALA A 169 -1.63 -14.05 24.31
CA ALA A 169 -2.39 -15.28 24.28
C ALA A 169 -2.95 -15.49 22.86
N THR A 170 -2.55 -16.56 22.22
CA THR A 170 -2.97 -16.92 20.85
C THR A 170 -4.10 -17.95 20.88
N LEU A 171 -5.14 -17.69 20.11
CA LEU A 171 -6.34 -18.51 19.95
C LEU A 171 -6.29 -19.10 18.54
N ASP A 172 -5.87 -20.36 18.42
CA ASP A 172 -5.73 -21.06 17.14
C ASP A 172 -6.93 -21.99 16.92
N PHE A 173 -7.72 -21.71 15.90
CA PHE A 173 -8.85 -22.52 15.46
C PHE A 173 -8.72 -22.92 13.98
N SER A 174 -7.48 -23.04 13.49
CA SER A 174 -7.18 -23.36 12.09
C SER A 174 -7.74 -24.72 11.64
N ASP A 175 -7.89 -25.67 12.53
CA ASP A 175 -8.47 -26.99 12.29
C ASP A 175 -10.01 -26.98 12.18
N PHE A 176 -10.67 -25.90 12.58
CA PHE A 176 -12.11 -25.74 12.39
C PHE A 176 -12.41 -25.25 10.97
N THR A 177 -13.01 -26.11 10.13
CA THR A 177 -13.22 -25.86 8.70
C THR A 177 -14.69 -25.75 8.28
N ALA A 178 -15.64 -25.91 9.23
CA ALA A 178 -17.05 -25.82 8.91
C ALA A 178 -17.41 -24.41 8.44
N GLN A 179 -18.12 -24.33 7.32
CA GLN A 179 -18.56 -23.04 6.77
C GLN A 179 -19.79 -22.52 7.52
N GLY A 180 -19.84 -21.21 7.74
CA GLY A 180 -20.91 -20.54 8.46
C GLY A 180 -20.49 -19.18 9.00
N ARG A 181 -21.32 -18.58 9.83
CA ARG A 181 -21.01 -17.35 10.58
C ARG A 181 -20.83 -17.70 12.06
N TYR A 182 -19.76 -17.21 12.63
CA TYR A 182 -19.35 -17.58 13.98
C TYR A 182 -18.96 -16.36 14.80
N ARG A 183 -18.99 -16.54 16.12
CA ARG A 183 -18.41 -15.60 17.10
C ARG A 183 -17.32 -16.32 17.87
N LEU A 184 -16.19 -15.66 18.06
CA LEU A 184 -15.13 -16.10 18.95
C LEU A 184 -15.39 -15.56 20.35
N GLN A 185 -15.29 -16.40 21.35
CA GLN A 185 -15.51 -16.06 22.75
C GLN A 185 -14.36 -16.55 23.62
N VAL A 186 -13.82 -15.67 24.47
CA VAL A 186 -12.77 -15.98 25.45
C VAL A 186 -12.97 -15.10 26.68
N GLY A 187 -13.06 -15.71 27.87
CA GLY A 187 -13.37 -14.99 29.10
C GLY A 187 -14.67 -14.17 28.96
N LEU A 188 -14.57 -12.86 29.16
CA LEU A 188 -15.68 -11.91 29.00
C LEU A 188 -15.78 -11.33 27.60
N LEU A 189 -14.81 -11.59 26.72
CA LEU A 189 -14.75 -11.01 25.39
C LEU A 189 -15.52 -11.89 24.40
N THR A 190 -16.26 -11.23 23.52
CA THR A 190 -16.98 -11.87 22.41
C THR A 190 -16.79 -11.05 21.15
N SER A 191 -16.32 -11.69 20.07
CA SER A 191 -16.22 -11.03 18.76
C SER A 191 -17.61 -10.71 18.21
N LYS A 192 -17.66 -9.82 17.27
CA LYS A 192 -18.82 -9.76 16.39
C LYS A 192 -18.79 -10.96 15.42
N PRO A 193 -19.92 -11.26 14.74
CA PRO A 193 -19.96 -12.40 13.84
C PRO A 193 -19.06 -12.17 12.62
N PHE A 194 -18.28 -13.20 12.28
CA PHE A 194 -17.47 -13.24 11.07
C PHE A 194 -17.74 -14.54 10.29
N PRO A 195 -17.56 -14.52 8.96
CA PRO A 195 -17.72 -15.73 8.15
C PRO A 195 -16.50 -16.64 8.23
N ILE A 196 -16.74 -17.95 8.12
CA ILE A 196 -15.76 -18.92 7.61
C ILE A 196 -16.38 -19.46 6.34
N ALA A 197 -15.83 -19.10 5.17
CA ALA A 197 -16.39 -19.41 3.86
C ALA A 197 -15.31 -19.39 2.78
N GLU A 198 -15.50 -20.12 1.69
CA GLU A 198 -14.54 -20.11 0.58
C GLU A 198 -14.42 -18.73 -0.05
N ASP A 199 -15.51 -17.98 -0.09
CA ASP A 199 -15.62 -16.63 -0.63
C ASP A 199 -15.44 -15.52 0.43
N ALA A 200 -14.85 -15.80 1.59
CA ALA A 200 -14.69 -14.82 2.68
C ALA A 200 -13.96 -13.54 2.26
N ASN A 201 -13.07 -13.62 1.26
CA ASN A 201 -12.35 -12.47 0.74
C ASN A 201 -13.16 -11.61 -0.25
N HIS A 202 -14.24 -12.12 -0.83
CA HIS A 202 -14.97 -11.44 -1.91
C HIS A 202 -15.57 -10.11 -1.45
N GLU A 203 -16.10 -10.03 -0.22
CA GLU A 203 -16.64 -8.77 0.31
C GLU A 203 -15.54 -7.70 0.38
N THR A 204 -14.34 -8.06 0.83
CA THR A 204 -13.19 -7.14 0.86
C THR A 204 -12.79 -6.70 -0.54
N VAL A 205 -12.79 -7.61 -1.52
CA VAL A 205 -12.52 -7.27 -2.93
C VAL A 205 -13.57 -6.31 -3.48
N TRP A 206 -14.86 -6.52 -3.19
CA TRP A 206 -15.93 -5.60 -3.55
C TRP A 206 -15.75 -4.20 -2.93
N GLN A 207 -15.30 -4.13 -1.68
CA GLN A 207 -15.03 -2.86 -1.00
C GLN A 207 -13.85 -2.13 -1.63
N ILE A 208 -12.73 -2.84 -1.91
CA ILE A 208 -11.57 -2.26 -2.60
C ILE A 208 -11.97 -1.75 -3.99
N LEU A 209 -12.74 -2.54 -4.72
CA LEU A 209 -13.26 -2.16 -6.04
C LEU A 209 -14.15 -0.90 -5.96
N ASN A 210 -14.97 -0.76 -4.90
CA ASN A 210 -15.72 0.46 -4.65
C ASN A 210 -14.81 1.67 -4.42
N PHE A 211 -13.70 1.52 -3.68
CA PHE A 211 -12.74 2.59 -3.52
C PHE A 211 -12.12 2.98 -4.86
N ILE A 212 -11.60 2.02 -5.63
CA ILE A 212 -11.00 2.25 -6.95
C ILE A 212 -12.00 2.98 -7.86
N TYR A 213 -13.26 2.53 -7.91
CA TYR A 213 -14.32 3.18 -8.68
C TYR A 213 -14.55 4.64 -8.24
N CYS A 214 -14.50 4.91 -6.94
CA CYS A 214 -14.71 6.26 -6.42
C CYS A 214 -13.56 7.22 -6.70
N GLU A 215 -12.37 6.69 -7.03
CA GLU A 215 -11.20 7.47 -7.46
C GLU A 215 -11.17 7.72 -8.97
N ARG A 216 -12.14 7.27 -9.76
CA ARG A 216 -12.19 7.55 -11.20
C ARG A 216 -12.09 9.03 -11.48
N CYS A 217 -11.15 9.41 -12.35
CA CYS A 217 -10.96 10.78 -12.80
C CYS A 217 -11.61 11.04 -14.16
N GLY A 218 -12.04 12.27 -14.42
CA GLY A 218 -12.62 12.66 -15.70
C GLY A 218 -14.09 12.24 -15.90
N CYS A 219 -14.75 11.80 -14.85
CA CYS A 219 -16.19 11.48 -14.88
C CYS A 219 -16.84 11.82 -13.54
N PRO A 220 -18.16 12.05 -13.49
CA PRO A 220 -18.86 12.21 -12.23
C PRO A 220 -19.02 10.86 -11.53
N VAL A 221 -18.74 10.81 -10.22
CA VAL A 221 -19.02 9.67 -9.36
C VAL A 221 -20.13 10.04 -8.38
N PRO A 222 -21.34 9.47 -8.52
CA PRO A 222 -22.48 9.84 -7.70
C PRO A 222 -22.21 9.72 -6.20
N GLY A 223 -22.52 10.78 -5.45
CA GLY A 223 -22.32 10.83 -3.99
C GLY A 223 -20.88 11.10 -3.56
N LYS A 224 -19.94 11.22 -4.49
CA LYS A 224 -18.52 11.49 -4.24
C LYS A 224 -18.08 12.81 -4.85
N HIS A 225 -18.01 12.88 -6.17
CA HIS A 225 -17.59 14.09 -6.88
C HIS A 225 -18.29 14.24 -8.24
N GLY A 226 -18.26 15.46 -8.77
CA GLY A 226 -18.70 15.75 -10.13
C GLY A 226 -17.60 15.45 -11.16
N LEU A 227 -17.77 16.04 -12.34
CA LEU A 227 -16.73 16.01 -13.37
C LEU A 227 -15.47 16.70 -12.87
N CYS A 228 -14.30 16.13 -13.16
CA CYS A 228 -13.00 16.65 -12.76
C CYS A 228 -11.97 16.50 -13.91
N HIS A 229 -10.95 17.36 -13.93
CA HIS A 229 -9.75 17.28 -14.77
C HIS A 229 -10.00 17.17 -16.30
N MET A 230 -11.14 17.65 -16.80
CA MET A 230 -11.46 17.60 -18.24
C MET A 230 -10.80 18.72 -19.05
N ASP A 231 -10.25 19.72 -18.39
CA ASP A 231 -9.61 20.91 -18.94
C ASP A 231 -8.07 20.83 -18.90
N ILE A 232 -7.50 19.70 -18.50
CA ILE A 232 -6.06 19.50 -18.32
C ILE A 232 -5.45 18.76 -19.49
N TYR A 233 -4.31 19.25 -19.97
CA TYR A 233 -3.64 18.75 -21.16
C TYR A 233 -2.15 18.53 -20.92
N ALA A 234 -1.67 17.38 -21.38
CA ALA A 234 -0.25 17.14 -21.59
C ALA A 234 0.21 17.77 -22.91
N ARG A 235 1.44 18.31 -22.95
CA ARG A 235 2.00 18.97 -24.13
C ARG A 235 3.32 18.32 -24.51
N HIS A 236 3.46 17.91 -25.77
CA HIS A 236 4.71 17.40 -26.31
C HIS A 236 4.78 17.65 -27.83
N ASN A 237 5.89 18.20 -28.32
CA ASN A 237 6.15 18.47 -29.73
C ASN A 237 4.98 19.15 -30.46
N GLY A 238 4.30 20.11 -29.80
CA GLY A 238 3.15 20.81 -30.36
C GLY A 238 1.83 20.05 -30.31
N LEU A 239 1.82 18.80 -29.87
CA LEU A 239 0.62 18.02 -29.64
C LEU A 239 0.07 18.28 -28.23
N LEU A 240 -1.25 18.18 -28.11
CA LEU A 240 -1.98 18.26 -26.84
C LEU A 240 -2.77 16.96 -26.65
N LEU A 241 -2.64 16.36 -25.48
CA LEU A 241 -3.42 15.21 -25.06
C LEU A 241 -4.23 15.53 -23.82
N PRO A 242 -5.55 15.29 -23.79
CA PRO A 242 -6.33 15.36 -22.56
C PRO A 242 -5.80 14.35 -21.55
N PHE A 243 -5.68 14.77 -20.28
CA PHE A 243 -5.14 13.91 -19.23
C PHE A 243 -6.20 13.39 -18.25
N GLY A 244 -7.43 13.88 -18.28
CA GLY A 244 -8.52 13.33 -17.46
C GLY A 244 -8.81 11.85 -17.81
N GLY A 245 -9.02 11.01 -16.81
CA GLY A 245 -9.20 9.56 -16.94
C GLY A 245 -8.30 8.78 -15.98
N GLY A 246 -8.36 7.45 -15.95
CA GLY A 246 -7.70 6.67 -14.91
C GLY A 246 -8.24 7.00 -13.53
N TRP A 247 -7.39 6.97 -12.52
CA TRP A 247 -7.78 7.23 -11.13
C TRP A 247 -6.88 8.28 -10.48
N HIS A 248 -7.43 9.01 -9.52
CA HIS A 248 -6.62 9.78 -8.57
C HIS A 248 -5.71 8.81 -7.81
N ASP A 249 -4.53 9.25 -7.43
CA ASP A 249 -3.50 8.34 -6.92
C ASP A 249 -3.56 8.12 -5.39
N ALA A 250 -4.15 9.07 -4.67
CA ALA A 250 -4.14 9.07 -3.22
C ALA A 250 -5.37 9.82 -2.66
N GLY A 251 -5.26 10.32 -1.43
CA GLY A 251 -6.30 11.12 -0.78
C GLY A 251 -6.41 12.55 -1.31
N ASP A 252 -5.78 12.87 -2.41
CA ASP A 252 -5.87 14.15 -3.11
C ASP A 252 -6.27 13.96 -4.59
N MET A 253 -6.05 14.96 -5.42
CA MET A 253 -6.45 14.94 -6.83
C MET A 253 -5.28 14.68 -7.78
N SER A 254 -4.14 14.26 -7.26
CA SER A 254 -2.99 13.91 -8.09
C SER A 254 -3.26 12.65 -8.92
N GLN A 255 -2.54 12.51 -10.02
CA GLN A 255 -2.61 11.34 -10.90
C GLN A 255 -1.24 10.94 -11.38
N GLN A 256 -1.05 9.63 -11.49
CA GLN A 256 0.17 9.02 -12.02
C GLN A 256 -0.17 7.93 -13.03
N ALA A 257 0.29 8.07 -14.27
CA ALA A 257 0.01 7.10 -15.32
C ALA A 257 0.59 5.71 -15.00
N ALA A 258 1.83 5.65 -14.49
CA ALA A 258 2.45 4.38 -14.10
C ALA A 258 1.64 3.64 -13.03
N GLN A 259 1.15 4.35 -12.01
CA GLN A 259 0.33 3.77 -10.97
C GLN A 259 -1.02 3.26 -11.51
N THR A 260 -1.63 4.02 -12.44
CA THR A 260 -2.84 3.57 -13.15
C THR A 260 -2.55 2.31 -13.96
N ALA A 261 -1.41 2.23 -14.65
CA ALA A 261 -1.00 1.06 -15.41
C ALA A 261 -0.80 -0.17 -14.51
N GLU A 262 -0.08 -0.04 -13.39
CA GLU A 262 0.12 -1.11 -12.40
C GLU A 262 -1.21 -1.57 -11.78
N THR A 263 -2.09 -0.64 -11.39
CA THR A 263 -3.44 -0.96 -10.89
C THR A 263 -4.26 -1.71 -11.94
N THR A 264 -4.14 -1.34 -13.22
CA THR A 264 -4.79 -2.04 -14.33
C THR A 264 -4.32 -3.49 -14.46
N GLN A 265 -3.01 -3.74 -14.29
CA GLN A 265 -2.46 -5.11 -14.29
C GLN A 265 -3.07 -5.95 -13.18
N VAL A 266 -3.16 -5.39 -11.98
CA VAL A 266 -3.76 -6.07 -10.82
C VAL A 266 -5.23 -6.36 -11.05
N LEU A 267 -6.00 -5.41 -11.59
CA LEU A 267 -7.42 -5.60 -11.91
C LEU A 267 -7.64 -6.69 -12.98
N LEU A 268 -6.81 -6.72 -14.02
CA LEU A 268 -6.84 -7.80 -15.04
C LEU A 268 -6.56 -9.16 -14.40
N GLN A 269 -5.55 -9.26 -13.55
CA GLN A 269 -5.25 -10.49 -12.81
C GLN A 269 -6.40 -10.89 -11.89
N ALA A 270 -6.95 -9.95 -11.12
CA ALA A 270 -8.06 -10.22 -10.20
C ALA A 270 -9.32 -10.67 -10.95
N ALA A 271 -9.66 -10.04 -12.08
CA ALA A 271 -10.79 -10.45 -12.90
C ALA A 271 -10.70 -11.90 -13.37
N LEU A 272 -9.49 -12.39 -13.65
CA LEU A 272 -9.24 -13.79 -14.02
C LEU A 272 -9.26 -14.71 -12.78
N SER A 273 -8.69 -14.28 -11.65
CA SER A 273 -8.64 -15.08 -10.43
C SER A 273 -10.02 -15.31 -9.83
N PHE A 274 -10.88 -14.29 -9.82
CA PHE A 274 -12.25 -14.35 -9.31
C PHE A 274 -13.29 -14.77 -10.37
N SER A 275 -12.87 -15.48 -11.43
CA SER A 275 -13.77 -15.87 -12.54
C SER A 275 -14.92 -16.79 -12.12
N ASN A 276 -14.84 -17.45 -10.98
CA ASN A 276 -15.92 -18.26 -10.41
C ASN A 276 -17.09 -17.41 -9.88
N ASP A 277 -16.83 -16.17 -9.49
CA ASP A 277 -17.86 -15.15 -9.19
C ASP A 277 -18.02 -14.24 -10.41
N THR A 278 -18.98 -14.60 -11.28
CA THR A 278 -19.20 -13.88 -12.55
C THR A 278 -19.47 -12.40 -12.34
N MET A 279 -20.22 -12.02 -11.30
CA MET A 279 -20.57 -10.62 -11.06
C MET A 279 -19.33 -9.83 -10.63
N LEU A 280 -18.55 -10.35 -9.70
CA LEU A 280 -17.32 -9.74 -9.24
C LEU A 280 -16.30 -9.63 -10.38
N SER A 281 -16.11 -10.71 -11.12
CA SER A 281 -15.20 -10.76 -12.29
C SER A 281 -15.55 -9.70 -13.33
N GLU A 282 -16.83 -9.56 -13.71
CA GLU A 282 -17.26 -8.55 -14.69
C GLU A 282 -17.06 -7.12 -14.19
N ARG A 283 -17.26 -6.85 -12.91
CA ARG A 283 -16.98 -5.53 -12.35
C ARG A 283 -15.47 -5.22 -12.29
N LEU A 284 -14.64 -6.21 -12.00
CA LEU A 284 -13.18 -6.08 -12.07
C LEU A 284 -12.71 -5.83 -13.52
N TRP A 285 -13.32 -6.51 -14.51
CA TRP A 285 -13.08 -6.24 -15.92
C TRP A 285 -13.45 -4.82 -16.33
N GLU A 286 -14.62 -4.33 -15.92
CA GLU A 286 -15.05 -2.96 -16.22
C GLU A 286 -14.05 -1.93 -15.70
N GLU A 287 -13.55 -2.14 -14.49
CA GLU A 287 -12.59 -1.24 -13.87
C GLU A 287 -11.20 -1.36 -14.54
N ALA A 288 -10.77 -2.57 -14.89
CA ALA A 288 -9.54 -2.79 -15.64
C ALA A 288 -9.55 -2.09 -17.01
N LEU A 289 -10.69 -2.14 -17.72
CA LEU A 289 -10.84 -1.46 -19.01
C LEU A 289 -10.82 0.06 -18.89
N TRP A 290 -11.30 0.62 -17.79
CA TRP A 290 -11.19 2.05 -17.49
C TRP A 290 -9.73 2.50 -17.41
N GLY A 291 -8.90 1.80 -16.65
CA GLY A 291 -7.46 2.09 -16.54
C GLY A 291 -6.70 1.83 -17.83
N LEU A 292 -7.02 0.75 -18.54
CA LEU A 292 -6.42 0.43 -19.84
C LEU A 292 -6.68 1.51 -20.90
N GLU A 293 -7.90 2.04 -20.95
CA GLU A 293 -8.25 3.13 -21.85
C GLU A 293 -7.38 4.35 -21.59
N PHE A 294 -7.19 4.71 -20.32
CA PHE A 294 -6.31 5.81 -19.95
C PHE A 294 -4.85 5.54 -20.33
N THR A 295 -4.31 4.36 -20.01
CA THR A 295 -2.95 3.96 -20.39
C THR A 295 -2.70 4.12 -21.88
N LEU A 296 -3.60 3.62 -22.72
CA LEU A 296 -3.50 3.73 -24.17
C LEU A 296 -3.57 5.18 -24.68
N ARG A 297 -4.27 6.07 -23.97
CA ARG A 297 -4.50 7.46 -24.36
C ARG A 297 -3.38 8.40 -23.99
N THR A 298 -2.50 8.03 -23.06
CA THR A 298 -1.39 8.89 -22.61
C THR A 298 -0.23 8.99 -23.61
N ARG A 299 -0.26 8.28 -24.73
CA ARG A 299 0.82 8.16 -25.71
C ARG A 299 0.83 9.30 -26.71
N PHE A 300 2.01 9.89 -26.97
CA PHE A 300 2.22 10.85 -28.04
C PHE A 300 2.61 10.23 -29.38
N GLY A 301 2.93 8.93 -29.41
CA GLY A 301 3.26 8.18 -30.63
C GLY A 301 4.76 8.13 -30.95
N ASP A 302 5.61 8.76 -30.17
CA ASP A 302 7.07 8.76 -30.31
C ASP A 302 7.79 8.15 -29.08
N GLY A 303 7.05 7.39 -28.27
CA GLY A 303 7.52 6.79 -27.04
C GLY A 303 7.40 7.69 -25.81
N VAL A 304 7.16 8.99 -25.99
CA VAL A 304 6.85 9.91 -24.89
C VAL A 304 5.38 9.77 -24.48
N ARG A 305 5.14 9.81 -23.17
CA ARG A 305 3.80 9.70 -22.57
C ARG A 305 3.50 10.89 -21.66
N ALA A 306 2.23 11.21 -21.51
CA ALA A 306 1.75 12.02 -20.39
C ALA A 306 1.87 11.16 -19.12
N SER A 307 2.54 11.64 -18.07
CA SER A 307 2.96 10.79 -16.97
C SER A 307 2.31 11.10 -15.64
N SER A 308 2.12 12.40 -15.31
CA SER A 308 1.58 12.73 -13.99
C SER A 308 1.05 14.15 -13.91
N LEU A 309 0.19 14.32 -12.94
CA LEU A 309 -0.41 15.57 -12.55
C LEU A 309 -0.40 15.68 -11.03
N GLY A 310 0.21 16.72 -10.48
CA GLY A 310 0.18 17.04 -9.06
C GLY A 310 -0.72 18.23 -8.79
N LEU A 311 -2.01 18.03 -8.61
CA LEU A 311 -2.96 19.06 -8.24
C LEU A 311 -3.45 18.87 -6.80
N ILE A 312 -3.49 19.99 -6.10
CA ILE A 312 -4.07 20.10 -4.76
C ILE A 312 -5.40 20.88 -4.75
N ARG A 313 -5.92 21.22 -5.93
CA ARG A 313 -7.14 22.00 -6.09
C ARG A 313 -7.98 21.48 -7.25
N TRP A 314 -9.26 21.75 -7.21
CA TRP A 314 -10.18 21.51 -8.31
C TRP A 314 -9.88 22.47 -9.48
N THR A 315 -10.05 21.96 -10.68
CA THR A 315 -10.14 22.76 -11.90
C THR A 315 -11.59 23.18 -12.13
N ASP A 316 -11.79 24.20 -12.96
CA ASP A 316 -13.14 24.68 -13.28
C ASP A 316 -13.83 23.91 -14.41
N ASN A 317 -13.10 22.98 -15.04
CA ASN A 317 -13.53 22.17 -16.20
C ASN A 317 -13.87 23.00 -17.46
N LYS A 318 -13.30 24.19 -17.58
CA LYS A 318 -13.46 25.06 -18.76
C LYS A 318 -12.12 25.28 -19.43
N ILE A 319 -12.03 24.95 -20.69
CA ILE A 319 -10.83 25.18 -21.51
C ILE A 319 -10.62 26.68 -21.71
N GLY A 320 -9.41 27.16 -21.52
CA GLY A 320 -9.01 28.54 -21.71
C GLY A 320 -9.01 29.39 -20.44
N SER A 321 -9.21 28.80 -19.28
CA SER A 321 -9.07 29.45 -17.98
C SER A 321 -7.64 29.37 -17.43
N ALA A 322 -7.38 30.04 -16.29
CA ALA A 322 -6.03 30.17 -15.77
C ALA A 322 -5.47 28.86 -15.17
N ASP A 323 -6.33 27.91 -14.83
CA ASP A 323 -5.96 26.61 -14.26
C ASP A 323 -5.67 25.53 -15.30
N ASP A 324 -6.00 25.76 -16.59
CA ASP A 324 -5.62 24.90 -17.72
C ASP A 324 -4.11 24.80 -17.91
N ALA A 325 -3.38 25.81 -17.46
CA ALA A 325 -1.96 25.98 -17.77
C ALA A 325 -1.06 24.99 -17.03
N ASP A 326 -1.59 24.16 -16.16
CA ASP A 326 -0.75 23.45 -15.21
C ASP A 326 -0.62 21.96 -15.44
N ASN A 327 0.58 21.65 -15.79
CA ASN A 327 1.51 20.79 -15.07
C ASN A 327 1.34 19.29 -15.30
N VAL A 328 0.66 18.86 -16.36
CA VAL A 328 0.82 17.46 -16.77
C VAL A 328 2.25 17.28 -17.29
N ARG A 329 3.01 16.46 -16.60
CA ARG A 329 4.37 16.11 -16.99
C ARG A 329 4.35 15.13 -18.14
N THR A 330 5.33 15.26 -19.02
CA THR A 330 5.56 14.31 -20.10
C THR A 330 6.92 13.65 -19.91
N GLN A 331 6.97 12.35 -20.08
CA GLN A 331 8.17 11.56 -19.89
C GLN A 331 8.30 10.48 -20.95
N GLY A 332 9.53 10.17 -21.30
CA GLY A 332 9.90 8.97 -22.01
C GLY A 332 11.04 8.34 -21.22
N GLN A 333 10.74 7.37 -20.37
CA GLN A 333 11.70 6.65 -19.54
C GLN A 333 11.57 5.15 -19.74
N ALA A 334 12.68 4.43 -19.72
CA ALA A 334 12.67 2.98 -19.91
C ALA A 334 11.71 2.28 -18.94
N MET A 335 11.78 2.61 -17.63
CA MET A 335 10.94 2.00 -16.60
C MET A 335 9.44 2.19 -16.86
N ILE A 336 9.01 3.41 -17.16
CA ILE A 336 7.59 3.73 -17.39
C ILE A 336 7.05 2.98 -18.60
N ASN A 337 7.77 3.03 -19.73
CA ASN A 337 7.34 2.34 -20.93
C ASN A 337 7.36 0.81 -20.80
N LEU A 338 8.22 0.23 -19.93
CA LEU A 338 8.17 -1.19 -19.60
C LEU A 338 6.91 -1.56 -18.81
N ILE A 339 6.52 -0.74 -17.83
CA ILE A 339 5.28 -0.94 -17.06
C ILE A 339 4.06 -0.86 -18.00
N ASP A 340 4.02 0.16 -18.86
CA ASP A 340 2.94 0.31 -19.83
C ASP A 340 2.89 -0.87 -20.83
N SER A 341 4.03 -1.26 -21.38
CA SER A 341 4.14 -2.44 -22.28
C SER A 341 3.62 -3.73 -21.63
N GLN A 342 3.90 -3.93 -20.33
CA GLN A 342 3.37 -5.07 -19.59
C GLN A 342 1.85 -5.01 -19.46
N THR A 343 1.30 -3.85 -19.12
CA THR A 343 -0.16 -3.64 -19.00
C THR A 343 -0.86 -3.96 -20.30
N GLU A 344 -0.32 -3.44 -21.39
CA GLU A 344 -0.85 -3.63 -22.74
C GLU A 344 -0.72 -5.08 -23.21
N ALA A 345 0.43 -5.74 -22.93
CA ALA A 345 0.63 -7.15 -23.26
C ALA A 345 -0.29 -8.06 -22.45
N MET A 346 -0.48 -7.78 -21.15
CA MET A 346 -1.44 -8.53 -20.32
C MET A 346 -2.87 -8.37 -20.84
N ALA A 347 -3.28 -7.15 -21.22
CA ALA A 347 -4.58 -6.91 -21.83
C ALA A 347 -4.72 -7.65 -23.16
N ALA A 348 -3.70 -7.63 -24.02
CA ALA A 348 -3.70 -8.36 -25.29
C ALA A 348 -3.84 -9.89 -25.12
N LEU A 349 -3.29 -10.44 -24.04
CA LEU A 349 -3.41 -11.87 -23.70
C LEU A 349 -4.76 -12.22 -23.07
N ALA A 350 -5.39 -11.29 -22.37
CA ALA A 350 -6.60 -11.54 -21.58
C ALA A 350 -7.92 -11.20 -22.32
N LEU A 351 -7.88 -10.32 -23.33
CA LEU A 351 -9.06 -9.83 -24.07
C LEU A 351 -9.57 -10.71 -25.21
N PRO A 352 -8.82 -11.69 -25.79
CA PRO A 352 -9.34 -12.50 -26.87
C PRO A 352 -10.69 -13.16 -26.52
N GLY A 353 -11.65 -13.02 -27.44
CA GLY A 353 -13.03 -13.49 -27.25
C GLY A 353 -13.91 -12.52 -26.44
N ARG A 354 -13.33 -11.48 -25.79
CA ARG A 354 -14.05 -10.37 -25.15
C ARG A 354 -14.04 -9.11 -26.04
N ASP A 355 -12.88 -8.72 -26.52
CA ASP A 355 -12.67 -7.64 -27.49
C ASP A 355 -11.38 -7.89 -28.30
N ASP A 356 -11.52 -8.59 -29.43
CA ASP A 356 -10.39 -8.96 -30.27
C ASP A 356 -9.71 -7.74 -30.92
N GLY A 357 -10.48 -6.69 -31.21
CA GLY A 357 -9.96 -5.45 -31.80
C GLY A 357 -9.05 -4.69 -30.82
N LEU A 358 -9.50 -4.57 -29.58
CA LEU A 358 -8.71 -3.95 -28.49
C LEU A 358 -7.51 -4.83 -28.15
N ALA A 359 -7.67 -6.18 -28.11
CA ALA A 359 -6.57 -7.11 -27.88
C ALA A 359 -5.46 -6.92 -28.92
N TRP A 360 -5.82 -6.85 -30.20
CA TRP A 360 -4.85 -6.61 -31.28
C TRP A 360 -4.14 -5.27 -31.11
N LYS A 361 -4.88 -4.18 -30.84
CA LYS A 361 -4.32 -2.84 -30.61
C LYS A 361 -3.32 -2.86 -29.44
N CYS A 362 -3.70 -3.44 -28.31
CA CYS A 362 -2.83 -3.57 -27.14
C CYS A 362 -1.52 -4.30 -27.46
N GLY A 363 -1.60 -5.40 -28.26
CA GLY A 363 -0.41 -6.12 -28.68
C GLY A 363 0.55 -5.30 -29.52
N GLN A 364 0.04 -4.47 -30.44
CA GLN A 364 0.88 -3.58 -31.25
C GLN A 364 1.56 -2.52 -30.39
N VAL A 365 0.80 -1.89 -29.51
CA VAL A 365 1.30 -0.82 -28.64
C VAL A 365 2.31 -1.35 -27.64
N ALA A 366 2.09 -2.53 -27.08
CA ALA A 366 3.03 -3.18 -26.17
C ALA A 366 4.42 -3.43 -26.80
N GLU A 367 4.45 -3.85 -28.09
CA GLU A 367 5.70 -4.02 -28.83
C GLU A 367 6.41 -2.67 -29.09
N GLU A 368 5.65 -1.60 -29.39
CA GLU A 368 6.20 -0.25 -29.60
C GLU A 368 6.82 0.31 -28.32
N ASP A 369 6.11 0.22 -27.19
CA ASP A 369 6.62 0.73 -25.90
C ASP A 369 7.83 -0.07 -25.40
N PHE A 370 7.82 -1.40 -25.60
CA PHE A 370 8.98 -2.22 -25.31
C PHE A 370 10.21 -1.82 -26.14
N ALA A 371 10.03 -1.63 -27.45
CA ALA A 371 11.13 -1.24 -28.35
C ALA A 371 11.71 0.12 -27.93
N PHE A 372 10.87 1.12 -27.66
CA PHE A 372 11.29 2.42 -27.15
C PHE A 372 12.03 2.29 -25.80
N ALA A 373 11.48 1.51 -24.88
CA ALA A 373 12.09 1.31 -23.56
C ALA A 373 13.48 0.66 -23.67
N MET A 374 13.66 -0.33 -24.54
CA MET A 374 14.94 -0.99 -24.72
C MET A 374 15.98 -0.09 -25.37
N GLU A 375 15.61 0.71 -26.40
CA GLU A 375 16.51 1.69 -27.00
C GLU A 375 16.97 2.72 -25.95
N ARG A 376 16.03 3.16 -25.12
CA ARG A 376 16.32 4.14 -24.06
C ARG A 376 17.20 3.53 -22.96
N TRP A 377 16.91 2.29 -22.55
CA TRP A 377 17.72 1.56 -21.58
C TRP A 377 19.16 1.37 -22.04
N GLU A 378 19.36 0.97 -23.29
CA GLU A 378 20.69 0.81 -23.87
C GLU A 378 21.48 2.12 -23.91
N LYS A 379 20.77 3.23 -24.13
CA LYS A 379 21.39 4.55 -24.23
C LYS A 379 21.71 5.21 -22.89
N TYR A 380 20.83 5.08 -21.91
CA TYR A 380 20.89 5.86 -20.68
C TYR A 380 21.06 5.02 -19.40
N GLY A 381 20.78 3.71 -19.46
CA GLY A 381 20.76 2.86 -18.27
C GLY A 381 19.67 3.26 -17.28
N VAL A 382 20.03 3.27 -16.00
CA VAL A 382 19.10 3.73 -14.93
C VAL A 382 18.90 5.23 -15.05
N GLU A 383 17.65 5.63 -15.28
CA GLU A 383 17.26 7.04 -15.28
C GLU A 383 16.74 7.44 -13.91
N LEU A 384 17.04 8.67 -13.51
CA LEU A 384 16.54 9.21 -12.26
C LEU A 384 15.02 9.35 -12.33
N PRO A 385 14.30 8.96 -11.27
CA PRO A 385 12.88 9.21 -11.19
C PRO A 385 12.59 10.71 -11.24
N SER A 386 11.41 11.06 -11.68
CA SER A 386 10.96 12.45 -11.61
C SER A 386 10.87 12.91 -10.16
N LYS A 387 11.13 14.20 -9.91
CA LYS A 387 11.19 14.75 -8.56
C LYS A 387 9.89 14.65 -7.75
N TRP A 388 8.76 14.46 -8.41
CA TRP A 388 7.48 14.24 -7.73
C TRP A 388 7.33 12.77 -7.25
N GLU A 389 8.09 11.84 -7.81
CA GLU A 389 8.18 10.43 -7.39
C GLU A 389 9.21 10.27 -6.24
N HIS A 390 9.05 11.05 -5.20
CA HIS A 390 10.00 11.08 -4.07
C HIS A 390 10.15 9.74 -3.32
N THR A 391 9.34 8.77 -3.67
CA THR A 391 9.35 7.43 -3.08
C THR A 391 9.73 6.35 -4.07
N TYR A 392 9.97 6.72 -5.33
CA TYR A 392 10.24 5.79 -6.40
C TYR A 392 11.69 5.31 -6.36
N ASN A 393 11.88 4.02 -6.09
CA ASN A 393 13.19 3.41 -6.12
C ASN A 393 13.52 2.94 -7.53
N ALA A 394 14.57 3.51 -8.13
CA ALA A 394 15.10 3.10 -9.42
C ALA A 394 16.47 2.42 -9.23
N SER A 395 16.62 1.21 -9.78
CA SER A 395 17.85 0.45 -9.71
C SER A 395 18.02 -0.42 -10.95
N ARG A 396 19.21 -0.94 -11.19
CA ARG A 396 19.46 -1.89 -12.30
C ARG A 396 18.65 -3.16 -12.11
N CYS A 397 18.60 -3.69 -10.88
CA CYS A 397 17.84 -4.88 -10.54
C CYS A 397 16.36 -4.73 -10.93
N LEU A 398 15.72 -3.60 -10.54
CA LEU A 398 14.32 -3.36 -10.89
C LEU A 398 14.11 -3.20 -12.40
N HIS A 399 15.01 -2.51 -13.10
CA HIS A 399 14.94 -2.44 -14.56
C HIS A 399 15.06 -3.82 -15.21
N TYR A 400 15.96 -4.67 -14.71
CA TYR A 400 16.08 -6.05 -15.22
C TYR A 400 14.80 -6.83 -15.01
N ALA A 401 14.19 -6.71 -13.85
CA ALA A 401 12.91 -7.37 -13.55
C ALA A 401 11.78 -6.90 -14.50
N GLU A 402 11.68 -5.59 -14.74
CA GLU A 402 10.69 -5.04 -15.68
C GLU A 402 10.94 -5.52 -17.14
N ILE A 403 12.20 -5.54 -17.57
CA ILE A 403 12.57 -6.04 -18.91
C ILE A 403 12.22 -7.53 -19.03
N VAL A 404 12.58 -8.35 -18.05
CA VAL A 404 12.28 -9.79 -18.04
C VAL A 404 10.79 -10.02 -18.15
N ARG A 405 9.97 -9.32 -17.33
CA ARG A 405 8.53 -9.49 -17.32
C ARG A 405 7.88 -9.05 -18.62
N ALA A 406 8.23 -7.85 -19.12
CA ALA A 406 7.71 -7.34 -20.38
C ALA A 406 8.05 -8.26 -21.57
N ALA A 407 9.31 -8.70 -21.67
CA ALA A 407 9.75 -9.60 -22.70
C ALA A 407 9.07 -10.99 -22.60
N ALA A 408 8.87 -11.52 -21.39
CA ALA A 408 8.17 -12.79 -21.17
C ALA A 408 6.70 -12.71 -21.63
N LEU A 409 5.99 -11.63 -21.29
CA LEU A 409 4.61 -11.38 -21.73
C LEU A 409 4.53 -11.23 -23.26
N LEU A 410 5.43 -10.46 -23.87
CA LEU A 410 5.50 -10.29 -25.32
C LEU A 410 5.84 -11.61 -26.04
N TYR A 411 6.69 -12.46 -25.47
CA TYR A 411 6.92 -13.79 -25.99
C TYR A 411 5.67 -14.68 -25.92
N GLN A 412 4.95 -14.63 -24.80
CA GLN A 412 3.68 -15.35 -24.68
C GLN A 412 2.68 -14.91 -25.76
N LEU A 413 2.60 -13.61 -26.02
CA LEU A 413 1.71 -13.02 -26.99
C LEU A 413 2.09 -13.33 -28.44
N THR A 414 3.39 -13.12 -28.80
CA THR A 414 3.83 -13.08 -30.22
C THR A 414 4.59 -14.29 -30.67
N LYS A 415 5.15 -15.11 -29.76
CA LYS A 415 6.09 -16.21 -30.01
C LYS A 415 7.36 -15.80 -30.79
N LYS A 416 7.70 -14.52 -30.81
CA LYS A 416 8.94 -14.04 -31.45
C LYS A 416 10.15 -14.36 -30.55
N GLU A 417 11.09 -15.16 -31.07
CA GLU A 417 12.27 -15.65 -30.33
C GLU A 417 13.18 -14.53 -29.77
N GLY A 418 13.14 -13.33 -30.37
CA GLY A 418 13.86 -12.16 -29.86
C GLY A 418 13.47 -11.82 -28.42
N TYR A 419 12.17 -11.89 -28.08
CA TYR A 419 11.70 -11.64 -26.73
C TYR A 419 12.14 -12.72 -25.73
N ALA A 420 12.09 -14.00 -26.13
CA ALA A 420 12.58 -15.09 -25.30
C ALA A 420 14.08 -14.94 -24.99
N LYS A 421 14.88 -14.55 -25.99
CA LYS A 421 16.31 -14.29 -25.82
C LYS A 421 16.55 -13.13 -24.86
N THR A 422 15.88 -11.99 -25.06
CA THR A 422 15.99 -10.83 -24.17
C THR A 422 15.59 -11.18 -22.74
N ALA A 423 14.44 -11.85 -22.55
CA ALA A 423 13.98 -12.27 -21.24
C ALA A 423 15.00 -13.17 -20.52
N THR A 424 15.59 -14.14 -21.22
CA THR A 424 16.60 -15.05 -20.65
C THR A 424 17.88 -14.29 -20.29
N GLU A 425 18.39 -13.43 -21.19
CA GLU A 425 19.59 -12.65 -20.94
C GLU A 425 19.46 -11.73 -19.70
N TYR A 426 18.32 -11.03 -19.59
CA TYR A 426 18.09 -10.14 -18.46
C TYR A 426 17.71 -10.88 -17.19
N ALA A 427 17.18 -12.10 -17.26
CA ALA A 427 16.98 -12.97 -16.09
C ALA A 427 18.32 -13.35 -15.43
N ASP A 428 19.37 -13.62 -16.23
CA ASP A 428 20.71 -13.89 -15.69
C ASP A 428 21.26 -12.67 -14.94
N LYS A 429 21.07 -11.46 -15.47
CA LYS A 429 21.46 -10.20 -14.81
C LYS A 429 20.64 -9.95 -13.54
N LEU A 430 19.34 -10.24 -13.58
CA LEU A 430 18.44 -10.13 -12.42
C LEU A 430 18.87 -11.07 -11.29
N MET A 431 19.13 -12.34 -11.62
CA MET A 431 19.60 -13.33 -10.64
C MET A 431 20.96 -12.97 -10.07
N ALA A 432 21.83 -12.32 -10.85
CA ALA A 432 23.11 -11.82 -10.36
C ALA A 432 22.99 -10.68 -9.33
N CYS A 433 21.80 -10.08 -9.17
CA CYS A 433 21.52 -9.11 -8.12
C CYS A 433 21.03 -9.78 -6.81
N GLN A 434 20.82 -11.10 -6.79
CA GLN A 434 20.29 -11.80 -5.61
C GLN A 434 21.41 -12.30 -4.70
N GLN A 435 21.19 -12.24 -3.38
CA GLN A 435 22.05 -12.90 -2.41
C GLN A 435 21.77 -14.41 -2.45
N ASP A 436 22.63 -15.17 -3.14
CA ASP A 436 22.41 -16.60 -3.41
C ASP A 436 23.16 -17.54 -2.43
N GLU A 437 24.10 -17.02 -1.65
CA GLU A 437 24.80 -17.69 -0.56
C GLU A 437 24.49 -17.01 0.79
N PRO A 438 24.66 -17.68 1.93
CA PRO A 438 24.45 -17.05 3.22
C PRO A 438 25.26 -15.77 3.39
N SER A 439 24.56 -14.65 3.62
CA SER A 439 25.19 -13.38 3.97
C SER A 439 25.91 -13.43 5.33
N PRO A 440 26.70 -12.45 5.73
CA PRO A 440 27.31 -12.41 7.05
C PRO A 440 26.33 -12.51 8.23
N CYS A 441 25.07 -12.17 8.01
CA CYS A 441 23.99 -12.38 9.00
C CYS A 441 23.22 -13.71 8.82
N GLY A 442 23.65 -14.56 7.89
CA GLY A 442 23.04 -15.88 7.64
C GLY A 442 21.78 -15.86 6.76
N VAL A 443 21.31 -14.69 6.34
CA VAL A 443 20.10 -14.54 5.50
C VAL A 443 20.49 -14.65 4.02
N VAL A 444 19.62 -15.27 3.21
CA VAL A 444 19.77 -15.44 1.76
C VAL A 444 18.53 -14.88 1.04
N GLY A 445 18.62 -14.73 -0.28
CA GLY A 445 17.47 -14.58 -1.17
C GLY A 445 16.94 -13.16 -1.36
N PHE A 446 17.39 -12.18 -0.60
CA PHE A 446 17.07 -10.77 -0.85
C PHE A 446 17.83 -10.23 -2.08
N PHE A 447 17.42 -9.06 -2.57
CA PHE A 447 18.02 -8.46 -3.76
C PHE A 447 18.78 -7.18 -3.44
N TYR A 448 19.90 -7.02 -4.15
CA TYR A 448 20.67 -5.78 -4.21
C TYR A 448 20.21 -4.90 -5.37
N ARG A 449 20.60 -3.63 -5.33
CA ARG A 449 20.28 -2.66 -6.39
C ARG A 449 20.92 -3.01 -7.73
N ASP A 450 22.06 -3.68 -7.69
CA ASP A 450 22.81 -4.16 -8.86
C ASP A 450 23.69 -5.36 -8.52
N GLU A 451 24.42 -5.86 -9.51
CA GLU A 451 25.27 -7.03 -9.45
C GLU A 451 26.55 -6.83 -8.59
N SER A 452 26.81 -5.62 -8.10
CA SER A 452 27.97 -5.33 -7.24
C SER A 452 27.79 -5.76 -5.79
N HIS A 453 26.54 -6.04 -5.38
CA HIS A 453 26.14 -6.41 -4.02
C HIS A 453 26.52 -5.39 -2.94
N LYS A 454 26.60 -4.10 -3.30
CA LYS A 454 26.99 -3.05 -2.35
C LYS A 454 25.80 -2.45 -1.59
N ARG A 455 24.62 -2.46 -2.19
CA ARG A 455 23.42 -1.80 -1.67
C ARG A 455 22.18 -2.67 -1.84
N LEU A 456 21.46 -2.91 -0.75
CA LEU A 456 20.18 -3.57 -0.81
C LEU A 456 19.14 -2.65 -1.45
N ILE A 457 18.05 -3.25 -1.92
CA ILE A 457 16.87 -2.49 -2.31
C ILE A 457 16.07 -2.25 -1.04
N HIS A 458 15.76 -0.99 -0.76
CA HIS A 458 14.88 -0.60 0.35
C HIS A 458 13.75 0.27 -0.17
N TYR A 459 12.62 0.16 0.49
CA TYR A 459 11.44 0.98 0.22
C TYR A 459 11.00 1.68 1.50
N ASN A 460 10.35 2.80 1.35
CA ASN A 460 9.80 3.56 2.48
C ASN A 460 8.39 4.09 2.26
N HIS A 461 7.79 3.83 1.11
CA HIS A 461 6.43 4.25 0.79
C HIS A 461 5.84 3.39 -0.34
N GLN A 462 6.24 3.58 -1.60
CA GLN A 462 5.93 2.64 -2.68
C GLN A 462 6.91 1.49 -2.65
N ALA A 463 6.42 0.26 -2.79
CA ALA A 463 7.27 -0.91 -2.74
C ALA A 463 7.03 -1.84 -3.94
N ARG A 464 8.06 -2.56 -4.31
CA ARG A 464 8.04 -3.58 -5.36
C ARG A 464 8.88 -4.79 -4.95
N GLU A 465 8.76 -5.22 -3.70
CA GLU A 465 9.51 -6.36 -3.17
C GLU A 465 9.27 -7.65 -3.98
N HIS A 466 8.06 -7.82 -4.48
CA HIS A 466 7.67 -8.99 -5.27
C HIS A 466 8.17 -8.95 -6.72
N LEU A 467 8.60 -7.80 -7.24
CA LEU A 467 8.83 -7.62 -8.69
C LEU A 467 9.87 -8.57 -9.28
N PRO A 468 11.04 -8.84 -8.65
CA PRO A 468 11.99 -9.83 -9.17
C PRO A 468 11.38 -11.23 -9.31
N VAL A 469 10.62 -11.65 -8.31
CA VAL A 469 9.95 -12.96 -8.31
C VAL A 469 8.80 -12.99 -9.31
N LEU A 470 8.02 -11.93 -9.42
CA LEU A 470 6.96 -11.79 -10.41
C LEU A 470 7.52 -11.93 -11.83
N ALA A 471 8.65 -11.29 -12.12
CA ALA A 471 9.31 -11.38 -13.41
C ALA A 471 9.78 -12.82 -13.71
N LEU A 472 10.44 -13.46 -12.77
CA LEU A 472 10.91 -14.84 -12.94
C LEU A 472 9.74 -15.85 -13.04
N THR A 473 8.67 -15.67 -12.28
CA THR A 473 7.49 -16.54 -12.36
C THR A 473 6.78 -16.39 -13.72
N GLU A 474 6.72 -15.17 -14.25
CA GLU A 474 6.17 -14.92 -15.60
C GLU A 474 7.06 -15.56 -16.67
N LEU A 475 8.38 -15.47 -16.53
CA LEU A 475 9.33 -16.12 -17.43
C LEU A 475 9.23 -17.65 -17.39
N ILE A 476 9.06 -18.25 -16.20
CA ILE A 476 8.84 -19.70 -16.04
C ILE A 476 7.57 -20.14 -16.77
N LYS A 477 6.49 -19.35 -16.69
CA LYS A 477 5.25 -19.62 -17.43
C LYS A 477 5.44 -19.49 -18.94
N ALA A 478 6.19 -18.48 -19.38
CA ALA A 478 6.43 -18.22 -20.79
C ALA A 478 7.31 -19.29 -21.46
N LEU A 479 8.32 -19.79 -20.76
CA LEU A 479 9.35 -20.69 -21.25
C LEU A 479 9.52 -21.95 -20.38
N PRO A 480 8.48 -22.77 -20.13
CA PRO A 480 8.55 -23.88 -19.18
C PRO A 480 9.52 -25.00 -19.59
N GLY A 481 9.85 -25.10 -20.88
CA GLY A 481 10.78 -26.07 -21.44
C GLY A 481 12.23 -25.56 -21.57
N ASN A 482 12.51 -24.33 -21.18
CA ASN A 482 13.87 -23.78 -21.26
C ASN A 482 14.77 -24.45 -20.20
N PRO A 483 16.01 -24.89 -20.56
CA PRO A 483 16.94 -25.48 -19.60
C PRO A 483 17.23 -24.59 -18.40
N ALA A 484 17.27 -23.26 -18.57
CA ALA A 484 17.51 -22.29 -17.48
C ALA A 484 16.33 -22.18 -16.48
N CYS A 485 15.18 -22.81 -16.76
CA CYS A 485 14.03 -22.79 -15.86
C CYS A 485 14.36 -23.36 -14.46
N VAL A 486 15.36 -24.21 -14.36
CA VAL A 486 15.86 -24.75 -13.06
C VAL A 486 16.46 -23.63 -12.22
N GLU A 487 17.28 -22.78 -12.83
CA GLU A 487 17.93 -21.66 -12.13
C GLU A 487 16.93 -20.56 -11.75
N TRP A 488 15.97 -20.27 -12.64
CA TRP A 488 14.87 -19.33 -12.31
C TRP A 488 14.06 -19.81 -11.10
N LYS A 489 13.72 -21.10 -11.04
CA LYS A 489 13.03 -21.70 -9.90
C LYS A 489 13.91 -21.71 -8.63
N ARG A 490 15.24 -21.88 -8.78
CA ARG A 490 16.18 -21.76 -7.67
C ARG A 490 16.14 -20.34 -7.08
N SER A 491 16.17 -19.31 -7.92
CA SER A 491 16.09 -17.91 -7.49
C SER A 491 14.75 -17.61 -6.78
N VAL A 492 13.63 -18.08 -7.34
CA VAL A 492 12.31 -17.97 -6.68
C VAL A 492 12.32 -18.67 -5.33
N LYS A 493 12.97 -19.84 -5.21
CA LYS A 493 13.08 -20.56 -3.93
C LYS A 493 13.92 -19.78 -2.91
N LEU A 494 15.03 -19.20 -3.32
CA LEU A 494 15.88 -18.37 -2.43
C LEU A 494 15.08 -17.18 -1.86
N PHE A 495 14.24 -16.55 -2.66
CA PHE A 495 13.35 -15.51 -2.16
C PHE A 495 12.34 -16.08 -1.13
N GLY A 496 11.82 -17.29 -1.35
CA GLY A 496 11.01 -17.99 -0.34
C GLY A 496 11.76 -18.21 0.98
N GLU A 497 13.05 -18.55 0.93
CA GLU A 497 13.89 -18.68 2.14
C GLU A 497 14.10 -17.31 2.82
N TYR A 498 14.22 -16.22 2.05
CA TYR A 498 14.22 -14.87 2.59
C TYR A 498 12.95 -14.57 3.38
N ILE A 499 11.78 -14.82 2.80
CA ILE A 499 10.49 -14.63 3.47
C ILE A 499 10.41 -15.47 4.77
N ARG A 500 10.89 -16.71 4.77
CA ARG A 500 10.94 -17.55 5.98
C ARG A 500 11.88 -16.99 7.04
N SER A 501 13.02 -16.42 6.61
CA SER A 501 13.95 -15.76 7.51
C SER A 501 13.31 -14.55 8.18
N LEU A 502 12.57 -13.73 7.42
CA LEU A 502 11.81 -12.62 7.99
C LEU A 502 10.71 -13.13 8.95
N ALA A 503 9.97 -14.17 8.55
CA ALA A 503 8.89 -14.72 9.35
C ALA A 503 9.35 -15.25 10.73
N ALA A 504 10.62 -15.66 10.87
CA ALA A 504 11.19 -16.09 12.15
C ALA A 504 11.29 -14.95 13.18
N TYR A 505 11.29 -13.71 12.73
CA TYR A 505 11.31 -12.51 13.57
C TYR A 505 9.92 -11.83 13.66
N ALA A 506 8.91 -12.38 13.00
CA ALA A 506 7.57 -11.81 13.02
C ALA A 506 6.96 -11.85 14.41
N SER A 507 6.20 -10.81 14.77
CA SER A 507 5.39 -10.79 15.99
C SER A 507 4.30 -11.87 15.94
N PRO A 508 3.68 -12.23 17.06
CA PRO A 508 2.57 -13.20 17.09
C PRO A 508 1.39 -12.84 16.16
N TYR A 509 1.22 -11.58 15.81
CA TYR A 509 0.25 -11.16 14.79
C TYR A 509 0.62 -11.63 13.38
N GLY A 510 1.88 -11.99 13.12
CA GLY A 510 2.36 -12.53 11.86
C GLY A 510 2.74 -11.49 10.81
N MET A 511 2.90 -10.20 11.17
CA MET A 511 3.43 -9.18 10.26
C MET A 511 4.86 -9.55 9.84
N LEU A 512 5.11 -9.63 8.54
CA LEU A 512 6.47 -9.80 8.02
C LEU A 512 7.28 -8.52 8.28
N PRO A 513 8.50 -8.61 8.84
CA PRO A 513 9.42 -7.49 8.93
C PRO A 513 9.71 -6.85 7.57
N ALA A 514 10.03 -5.56 7.58
CA ALA A 514 10.32 -4.79 6.36
C ALA A 514 11.57 -5.28 5.62
N GLY A 515 12.54 -5.86 6.33
CA GLY A 515 13.72 -6.45 5.70
C GLY A 515 15.00 -6.34 6.52
N VAL A 516 16.11 -6.75 5.89
CA VAL A 516 17.46 -6.64 6.43
C VAL A 516 18.17 -5.42 5.87
N TYR A 517 19.06 -4.82 6.67
CA TYR A 517 19.79 -3.59 6.38
C TYR A 517 21.25 -3.74 6.77
N GLN A 518 22.14 -2.98 6.11
CA GLN A 518 23.54 -2.86 6.49
C GLN A 518 23.86 -1.45 6.96
N GLU A 519 24.60 -1.29 8.07
CA GLU A 519 24.99 0.04 8.57
C GLU A 519 25.82 0.85 7.57
N ASN A 520 26.65 0.18 6.77
CA ASN A 520 27.56 0.86 5.83
C ASN A 520 26.85 1.41 4.59
N GLU A 521 25.61 1.05 4.34
CA GLU A 521 24.85 1.53 3.17
C GLU A 521 24.69 3.04 3.18
N ILE A 522 24.56 3.64 4.38
CA ILE A 522 24.43 5.10 4.52
C ILE A 522 25.66 5.88 4.05
N GLU A 523 26.83 5.23 3.91
CA GLU A 523 28.06 5.88 3.44
C GLU A 523 28.03 6.20 1.94
N ASP A 524 27.13 5.57 1.17
CA ASP A 524 26.96 5.85 -0.25
C ASP A 524 26.01 7.05 -0.47
N ARG A 525 26.60 8.23 -0.59
CA ARG A 525 25.85 9.47 -0.78
C ARG A 525 24.99 9.50 -2.05
N GLU A 526 25.45 8.85 -3.11
CA GLU A 526 24.70 8.83 -4.38
C GLU A 526 23.42 8.00 -4.23
N THR A 527 23.52 6.81 -3.65
CA THR A 527 22.36 5.97 -3.37
C THR A 527 21.43 6.64 -2.36
N PHE A 528 21.99 7.24 -1.29
CA PHE A 528 21.19 8.00 -0.34
C PHE A 528 20.36 9.09 -1.03
N ALA A 529 21.00 9.88 -1.91
CA ALA A 529 20.31 10.95 -2.63
C ALA A 529 19.21 10.45 -3.57
N LEU A 530 19.36 9.25 -4.14
CA LEU A 530 18.34 8.61 -4.98
C LEU A 530 17.14 8.11 -4.18
N GLU A 531 17.38 7.56 -3.00
CA GLU A 531 16.35 6.99 -2.14
C GLU A 531 15.65 8.07 -1.29
N HIS A 532 16.31 9.21 -1.08
CA HIS A 532 15.91 10.24 -0.12
C HIS A 532 15.99 11.64 -0.71
N LEU A 533 15.31 11.85 -1.83
CA LEU A 533 15.39 13.05 -2.67
C LEU A 533 15.17 14.38 -1.95
N GLN A 534 14.48 14.37 -0.81
CA GLN A 534 14.13 15.60 -0.06
C GLN A 534 14.93 15.77 1.23
N SER A 535 15.88 14.87 1.49
CA SER A 535 16.61 14.84 2.76
C SER A 535 18.04 15.32 2.63
N ASP A 536 18.51 16.06 3.65
CA ASP A 536 19.90 16.46 3.77
C ASP A 536 20.73 15.34 4.41
N TYR A 537 21.76 14.88 3.70
CA TYR A 537 22.59 13.74 4.12
C TYR A 537 23.23 13.93 5.50
N GLU A 538 23.83 15.09 5.76
CA GLU A 538 24.57 15.31 7.01
C GLU A 538 23.63 15.34 8.23
N THR A 539 22.43 15.83 8.05
CA THR A 539 21.39 15.84 9.07
C THR A 539 20.78 14.46 9.27
N GLU A 540 20.51 13.74 8.18
CA GLU A 540 19.76 12.49 8.24
C GLU A 540 20.62 11.26 8.56
N LYS A 541 21.92 11.29 8.26
CA LYS A 541 22.82 10.16 8.56
C LYS A 541 22.80 9.72 10.03
N PRO A 542 22.98 10.59 11.03
CA PRO A 542 22.88 10.18 12.43
C PRO A 542 21.47 9.70 12.82
N ASN A 543 20.41 10.30 12.27
CA ASN A 543 19.05 9.86 12.50
C ASN A 543 18.79 8.47 11.92
N TYR A 544 19.24 8.21 10.69
CA TYR A 544 19.16 6.91 10.04
C TYR A 544 19.81 5.81 10.88
N LEU A 545 21.05 6.03 11.32
CA LEU A 545 21.79 5.06 12.12
C LEU A 545 21.11 4.82 13.48
N ALA A 546 20.61 5.88 14.13
CA ALA A 546 19.87 5.75 15.39
C ALA A 546 18.58 4.96 15.22
N GLU A 547 17.85 5.17 14.12
CA GLU A 547 16.63 4.44 13.81
C GLU A 547 16.91 2.98 13.43
N LEU A 548 17.94 2.74 12.61
CA LEU A 548 18.38 1.41 12.20
C LEU A 548 18.71 0.53 13.41
N ARG A 549 19.48 1.06 14.37
CA ARG A 549 19.94 0.35 15.56
C ARG A 549 18.83 0.05 16.59
N ASN A 550 17.63 0.51 16.38
CA ASN A 550 16.44 0.08 17.15
C ASN A 550 15.80 -1.21 16.60
N GLY A 551 16.32 -1.75 15.50
CA GLY A 551 15.93 -3.07 14.99
C GLY A 551 16.60 -4.23 15.75
N ASP A 552 16.42 -5.45 15.25
CA ASP A 552 17.08 -6.65 15.76
C ASP A 552 18.51 -6.73 15.20
N ASP A 553 19.52 -6.79 16.08
CA ASP A 553 20.93 -6.92 15.69
C ASP A 553 21.21 -8.36 15.20
N LEU A 554 21.56 -8.49 13.93
CA LEU A 554 21.92 -9.75 13.29
C LEU A 554 23.44 -10.01 13.32
N GLY A 555 24.21 -9.08 13.89
CA GLY A 555 25.68 -9.13 13.93
C GLY A 555 26.35 -8.60 12.67
N ASN A 556 27.65 -8.30 12.78
CA ASN A 556 28.48 -7.84 11.67
C ASN A 556 27.98 -6.56 10.97
N GLY A 557 27.26 -5.68 11.68
CA GLY A 557 26.68 -4.45 11.12
C GLY A 557 25.42 -4.69 10.29
N TRP A 558 24.78 -5.87 10.44
CA TRP A 558 23.50 -6.19 9.85
C TRP A 558 22.38 -6.08 10.88
N TRP A 559 21.25 -5.55 10.43
CA TRP A 559 20.07 -5.29 11.25
C TRP A 559 18.82 -5.78 10.53
N LEU A 560 17.85 -6.27 11.30
CA LEU A 560 16.51 -6.55 10.80
C LEU A 560 15.55 -5.53 11.38
N ARG A 561 14.72 -4.94 10.51
CA ARG A 561 13.72 -3.96 10.92
C ARG A 561 12.31 -4.51 10.73
N GLN A 562 11.47 -4.34 11.73
CA GLN A 562 10.03 -4.61 11.61
C GLN A 562 9.36 -3.60 10.67
N PHE A 563 9.80 -2.34 10.75
CA PHE A 563 9.38 -1.23 9.90
C PHE A 563 10.58 -0.65 9.16
N PRO A 564 10.37 -0.05 7.96
CA PRO A 564 11.45 0.60 7.25
C PRO A 564 12.14 1.68 8.07
N VAL A 565 13.38 2.00 7.70
CA VAL A 565 14.03 3.23 8.17
C VAL A 565 13.46 4.39 7.37
N TRP A 566 12.79 5.31 8.05
CA TRP A 566 11.95 6.33 7.42
C TRP A 566 12.69 7.62 7.11
N PHE A 567 12.30 8.27 6.03
CA PHE A 567 12.82 9.58 5.64
C PHE A 567 11.76 10.64 5.42
N SER A 568 10.65 10.33 4.79
CA SER A 568 9.60 11.30 4.48
C SER A 568 8.22 10.79 4.85
N PHE A 569 7.63 9.92 4.04
CA PHE A 569 6.36 9.28 4.35
C PHE A 569 6.58 8.06 5.24
N ARG A 570 5.60 7.78 6.09
CA ARG A 570 5.58 6.60 6.94
C ARG A 570 4.34 5.79 6.64
N GLY A 571 4.40 4.52 6.88
CA GLY A 571 3.34 3.58 6.59
C GLY A 571 3.87 2.40 5.78
N ASN A 572 3.69 1.21 6.31
CA ASN A 572 4.32 0.01 5.78
C ASN A 572 3.43 -0.83 4.88
N SER A 573 2.22 -0.33 4.50
CA SER A 573 1.25 -1.15 3.77
C SER A 573 1.80 -1.72 2.47
N ALA A 574 2.40 -0.89 1.60
CA ALA A 574 2.94 -1.35 0.33
C ALA A 574 4.09 -2.35 0.50
N ILE A 575 4.98 -2.12 1.47
CA ILE A 575 6.11 -3.04 1.73
C ILE A 575 5.59 -4.41 2.20
N GLN A 576 4.71 -4.40 3.17
CA GLN A 576 4.12 -5.63 3.71
C GLN A 576 3.32 -6.40 2.66
N LEU A 577 2.51 -5.71 1.85
CA LEU A 577 1.68 -6.33 0.82
C LEU A 577 2.50 -6.85 -0.36
N THR A 578 3.55 -6.14 -0.78
CA THR A 578 4.42 -6.63 -1.85
C THR A 578 5.30 -7.80 -1.40
N LEU A 579 5.74 -7.86 -0.13
CA LEU A 579 6.34 -9.07 0.45
C LEU A 579 5.34 -10.23 0.46
N ALA A 580 4.08 -9.98 0.83
CA ALA A 580 3.01 -10.98 0.80
C ALA A 580 2.72 -11.50 -0.61
N ALA A 581 2.68 -10.60 -1.60
CA ALA A 581 2.53 -10.99 -3.01
C ALA A 581 3.70 -11.86 -3.48
N GLY A 582 4.93 -11.52 -3.11
CA GLY A 582 6.12 -12.32 -3.39
C GLY A 582 6.05 -13.72 -2.76
N ALA A 583 5.58 -13.82 -1.51
CA ALA A 583 5.36 -15.10 -0.83
C ALA A 583 4.30 -15.94 -1.55
N ALA A 584 3.17 -15.34 -1.94
CA ALA A 584 2.10 -16.02 -2.67
C ALA A 584 2.54 -16.51 -4.06
N LEU A 585 3.27 -15.67 -4.82
CA LEU A 585 3.84 -16.03 -6.12
C LEU A 585 4.82 -17.21 -6.01
N THR A 586 5.70 -17.17 -5.01
CA THR A 586 6.64 -18.26 -4.72
C THR A 586 5.88 -19.54 -4.36
N SER A 587 4.86 -19.43 -3.50
CA SER A 587 4.00 -20.57 -3.15
C SER A 587 3.31 -21.18 -4.37
N GLN A 588 2.73 -20.37 -5.25
CA GLN A 588 2.07 -20.87 -6.46
C GLN A 588 3.05 -21.56 -7.40
N THR A 589 4.26 -21.00 -7.57
CA THR A 589 5.28 -21.52 -8.49
C THR A 589 5.89 -22.82 -8.01
N LEU A 590 6.16 -22.94 -6.69
CA LEU A 590 6.87 -24.08 -6.10
C LEU A 590 5.94 -25.04 -5.35
N LYS A 591 4.66 -24.70 -5.19
CA LYS A 591 3.65 -25.46 -4.44
C LYS A 591 3.97 -25.57 -2.92
N GLU A 592 4.49 -24.50 -2.34
CA GLU A 592 4.89 -24.42 -0.94
C GLU A 592 3.80 -23.76 -0.09
N LYS A 593 3.03 -24.55 0.67
CA LYS A 593 1.84 -24.10 1.40
C LYS A 593 2.11 -23.13 2.54
N ASP A 594 3.26 -23.24 3.19
CA ASP A 594 3.66 -22.37 4.29
C ASP A 594 3.82 -20.90 3.83
N LEU A 595 4.34 -20.67 2.63
CA LEU A 595 4.42 -19.32 2.05
C LEU A 595 3.04 -18.73 1.72
N LYS A 596 2.08 -19.56 1.27
CA LYS A 596 0.67 -19.13 1.15
C LYS A 596 0.12 -18.70 2.51
N ALA A 597 0.36 -19.51 3.54
CA ALA A 597 -0.10 -19.18 4.88
C ALA A 597 0.48 -17.86 5.41
N LEU A 598 1.75 -17.56 5.11
CA LEU A 598 2.35 -16.26 5.44
C LEU A 598 1.69 -15.09 4.70
N ALA A 599 1.38 -15.25 3.41
CA ALA A 599 0.65 -14.24 2.64
C ALA A 599 -0.77 -14.00 3.21
N VAL A 600 -1.49 -15.06 3.56
CA VAL A 600 -2.82 -14.99 4.20
C VAL A 600 -2.73 -14.21 5.52
N ARG A 601 -1.70 -14.47 6.34
CA ARG A 601 -1.51 -13.74 7.60
C ARG A 601 -1.33 -12.23 7.40
N GLN A 602 -0.71 -11.80 6.28
CA GLN A 602 -0.64 -10.37 5.96
C GLN A 602 -2.03 -9.79 5.66
N ALA A 603 -2.85 -10.48 4.87
CA ALA A 603 -4.24 -10.04 4.63
C ALA A 603 -5.06 -9.97 5.92
N GLN A 604 -4.87 -10.92 6.85
CA GLN A 604 -5.50 -10.92 8.17
C GLN A 604 -5.05 -9.74 9.05
N TRP A 605 -3.79 -9.31 8.94
CA TRP A 605 -3.29 -8.09 9.60
C TRP A 605 -4.09 -6.86 9.14
N PHE A 606 -4.31 -6.71 7.84
CA PHE A 606 -5.13 -5.62 7.29
C PHE A 606 -6.58 -5.71 7.75
N GLY A 607 -7.09 -6.91 7.96
CA GLY A 607 -8.44 -7.15 8.45
C GLY A 607 -8.64 -6.95 9.96
N GLY A 608 -7.60 -6.54 10.72
CA GLY A 608 -7.72 -6.23 12.15
C GLY A 608 -6.98 -7.18 13.10
N CYS A 609 -6.31 -8.23 12.60
CA CYS A 609 -5.40 -9.05 13.42
C CYS A 609 -4.04 -8.35 13.57
N ASN A 610 -4.03 -7.20 14.22
CA ASN A 610 -2.89 -6.32 14.45
C ASN A 610 -2.93 -5.73 15.88
N PRO A 611 -1.87 -5.05 16.37
CA PRO A 611 -1.80 -4.55 17.76
C PRO A 611 -2.94 -3.60 18.16
N PHE A 612 -3.62 -3.01 17.19
CA PHE A 612 -4.67 -2.01 17.41
C PHE A 612 -6.09 -2.61 17.30
N ALA A 613 -6.23 -3.91 16.95
CA ALA A 613 -7.51 -4.56 16.68
C ALA A 613 -8.37 -3.78 15.66
N ALA A 614 -7.72 -3.05 14.77
CA ALA A 614 -8.36 -2.14 13.82
C ALA A 614 -8.13 -2.61 12.38
N SER A 615 -9.20 -2.62 11.58
CA SER A 615 -9.08 -2.82 10.14
C SER A 615 -8.38 -1.63 9.50
N LEU A 616 -7.38 -1.88 8.66
CA LEU A 616 -6.70 -0.88 7.85
C LEU A 616 -7.44 -0.60 6.53
N ILE A 617 -8.57 -1.26 6.33
CA ILE A 617 -9.48 -1.08 5.20
C ILE A 617 -10.70 -0.34 5.71
N TYR A 618 -10.88 0.90 5.29
CA TYR A 618 -11.98 1.72 5.79
C TYR A 618 -13.35 1.12 5.43
N GLY A 619 -14.19 0.97 6.43
CA GLY A 619 -15.52 0.38 6.29
C GLY A 619 -15.56 -1.14 6.15
N ALA A 620 -14.39 -1.82 6.15
CA ALA A 620 -14.32 -3.27 6.24
C ALA A 620 -14.16 -3.70 7.71
N GLY A 621 -14.89 -4.71 8.12
CA GLY A 621 -14.94 -5.10 9.53
C GLY A 621 -15.75 -4.09 10.36
N GLN A 622 -15.34 -3.90 11.61
CA GLN A 622 -16.18 -3.19 12.58
C GLN A 622 -15.48 -2.01 13.24
N ASP A 623 -14.16 -2.06 13.29
CA ASP A 623 -13.31 -1.04 13.85
C ASP A 623 -12.27 -0.65 12.79
N SER A 624 -12.67 0.14 11.80
CA SER A 624 -11.75 0.73 10.84
C SER A 624 -11.38 2.15 11.26
N SER A 625 -10.10 2.46 11.14
CA SER A 625 -9.60 3.81 11.41
C SER A 625 -10.09 4.81 10.36
N GLU A 626 -10.34 6.05 10.78
CA GLU A 626 -10.62 7.13 9.84
C GLU A 626 -9.42 7.41 8.94
N PRO A 627 -9.61 7.41 7.61
CA PRO A 627 -8.55 7.70 6.67
C PRO A 627 -8.36 9.21 6.49
N TYR A 628 -7.17 9.61 6.03
CA TYR A 628 -6.93 10.91 5.47
C TYR A 628 -7.28 10.87 3.97
N ALA A 629 -8.28 11.64 3.58
CA ALA A 629 -8.70 11.79 2.19
C ALA A 629 -9.34 13.16 2.00
N ILE A 630 -8.65 14.03 1.26
CA ILE A 630 -9.19 15.33 0.89
C ILE A 630 -10.24 15.16 -0.20
N PHE A 631 -9.98 14.21 -1.09
CA PHE A 631 -10.82 13.92 -2.24
C PHE A 631 -10.63 12.46 -2.70
N PRO A 632 -11.69 11.70 -2.93
CA PRO A 632 -13.11 12.08 -2.87
C PRO A 632 -13.72 11.99 -1.47
N GLY A 633 -12.94 12.08 -0.41
CA GLY A 633 -13.34 11.91 0.97
C GLY A 633 -13.35 10.43 1.40
N LYS A 634 -13.86 10.18 2.60
CA LYS A 634 -13.88 8.83 3.18
C LYS A 634 -14.70 7.88 2.31
N THR A 635 -14.04 6.84 1.81
CA THR A 635 -14.64 5.88 0.87
C THR A 635 -14.41 4.45 1.36
N VAL A 636 -15.49 3.68 1.47
CA VAL A 636 -15.42 2.27 1.87
C VAL A 636 -14.51 1.50 0.91
N GLY A 637 -13.59 0.72 1.48
CA GLY A 637 -12.59 -0.04 0.75
C GLY A 637 -11.25 0.66 0.58
N ALA A 638 -11.16 1.94 1.01
CA ALA A 638 -9.89 2.66 1.00
C ALA A 638 -8.87 1.99 1.94
N VAL A 639 -7.65 1.82 1.46
CA VAL A 639 -6.53 1.28 2.22
C VAL A 639 -5.54 2.39 2.50
N ALA A 640 -5.17 2.55 3.77
CA ALA A 640 -4.24 3.57 4.19
C ALA A 640 -2.80 3.24 3.79
N VAL A 641 -1.94 4.27 3.71
CA VAL A 641 -0.47 4.12 3.58
C VAL A 641 0.08 3.13 4.61
N GLY A 642 -0.44 3.16 5.84
CA GLY A 642 -0.26 2.07 6.80
C GLY A 642 0.31 2.48 8.15
N ILE A 643 0.43 1.48 9.02
CA ILE A 643 0.99 1.65 10.36
C ILE A 643 2.43 2.16 10.25
N GLN A 644 2.77 3.11 11.09
CA GLN A 644 4.10 3.72 11.19
C GLN A 644 4.81 3.32 12.48
N THR A 645 6.00 3.88 12.71
CA THR A 645 6.69 3.83 14.00
C THR A 645 6.59 5.17 14.72
N LYS A 646 6.77 5.16 16.03
CA LYS A 646 6.92 6.37 16.82
C LYS A 646 8.39 6.81 16.85
N GLY A 647 8.66 8.01 16.33
CA GLY A 647 10.04 8.52 16.26
C GLY A 647 10.98 7.51 15.56
N ASN A 648 12.09 7.21 16.18
CA ASN A 648 13.10 6.27 15.66
C ASN A 648 12.92 4.82 16.17
N SER A 649 11.81 4.51 16.86
CA SER A 649 11.55 3.14 17.36
C SER A 649 11.31 2.14 16.23
N ASP A 650 11.24 0.87 16.58
CA ASP A 650 10.79 -0.22 15.69
C ASP A 650 9.48 -0.84 16.20
N GLU A 651 8.66 -0.02 16.85
CA GLU A 651 7.37 -0.39 17.41
C GLU A 651 6.23 0.20 16.60
N PRO A 652 5.13 -0.54 16.40
CA PRO A 652 3.99 -0.01 15.68
C PRO A 652 3.38 1.18 16.40
N ASN A 653 3.00 2.19 15.63
CA ASN A 653 2.32 3.38 16.10
C ASN A 653 1.17 3.73 15.16
N TRP A 654 -0.05 3.81 15.73
CA TRP A 654 -1.25 4.11 14.97
C TRP A 654 -2.10 5.12 15.74
N PRO A 655 -1.68 6.39 15.75
CA PRO A 655 -2.35 7.43 16.53
C PRO A 655 -3.75 7.73 15.97
N ASN A 656 -4.61 8.24 16.86
CA ASN A 656 -5.96 8.70 16.47
C ASN A 656 -5.92 9.90 15.54
N SER A 657 -4.82 10.68 15.57
CA SER A 657 -4.63 11.78 14.63
C SER A 657 -4.67 11.30 13.18
N VAL A 658 -5.35 12.07 12.34
CA VAL A 658 -5.46 11.82 10.91
C VAL A 658 -4.40 12.64 10.19
N CYS A 659 -3.48 11.96 9.48
CA CYS A 659 -2.34 12.59 8.85
C CYS A 659 -2.01 11.90 7.51
N ALA A 660 -1.67 12.68 6.50
CA ALA A 660 -1.33 12.17 5.16
C ALA A 660 -0.18 11.15 5.18
N THR A 661 0.81 11.31 6.08
CA THR A 661 2.02 10.47 6.04
C THR A 661 1.80 8.99 6.36
N TYR A 662 0.68 8.61 6.97
CA TYR A 662 0.40 7.22 7.36
C TYR A 662 -1.09 6.81 7.22
N LYS A 663 -2.04 7.76 7.31
CA LYS A 663 -3.49 7.46 7.14
C LYS A 663 -4.05 7.86 5.80
N GLU A 664 -3.26 8.43 4.91
CA GLU A 664 -3.73 8.75 3.57
C GLU A 664 -4.21 7.49 2.85
N VAL A 665 -5.36 7.60 2.20
CA VAL A 665 -5.81 6.54 1.30
C VAL A 665 -4.93 6.50 0.07
N TRP A 666 -4.63 5.29 -0.40
CA TRP A 666 -3.70 5.18 -1.50
C TRP A 666 -4.08 4.09 -2.48
N MET A 667 -4.10 4.47 -3.77
CA MET A 667 -4.43 3.56 -4.86
C MET A 667 -3.47 2.36 -4.89
N THR A 668 -2.15 2.60 -4.71
CA THR A 668 -1.14 1.54 -4.68
C THR A 668 -1.43 0.54 -3.56
N ALA A 669 -1.70 1.00 -2.33
CA ALA A 669 -1.97 0.10 -1.20
C ALA A 669 -3.25 -0.72 -1.43
N ALA A 670 -4.29 -0.12 -2.03
CA ALA A 670 -5.52 -0.82 -2.38
C ALA A 670 -5.28 -1.87 -3.48
N ALA A 671 -4.51 -1.53 -4.52
CA ALA A 671 -4.14 -2.45 -5.59
C ALA A 671 -3.25 -3.59 -5.07
N ASP A 672 -2.25 -3.30 -4.23
CA ASP A 672 -1.39 -4.33 -3.64
C ASP A 672 -2.17 -5.33 -2.77
N LEU A 673 -3.14 -4.85 -1.98
CA LEU A 673 -4.03 -5.75 -1.23
C LEU A 673 -4.90 -6.59 -2.15
N LEU A 674 -5.48 -5.99 -3.20
CA LEU A 674 -6.22 -6.74 -4.21
C LEU A 674 -5.36 -7.81 -4.90
N GLN A 675 -4.09 -7.49 -5.19
CA GLN A 675 -3.14 -8.45 -5.74
C GLN A 675 -2.92 -9.64 -4.80
N VAL A 676 -2.66 -9.37 -3.51
CA VAL A 676 -2.50 -10.43 -2.51
C VAL A 676 -3.75 -11.31 -2.46
N LEU A 677 -4.96 -10.70 -2.34
CA LEU A 677 -6.22 -11.43 -2.29
C LEU A 677 -6.44 -12.30 -3.54
N SER A 678 -6.10 -11.79 -4.73
CA SER A 678 -6.20 -12.55 -5.98
C SER A 678 -5.18 -13.69 -6.10
N LEU A 679 -4.01 -13.57 -5.46
CA LEU A 679 -2.97 -14.61 -5.48
C LEU A 679 -3.23 -15.72 -4.45
N ILE A 680 -3.93 -15.43 -3.36
CA ILE A 680 -4.27 -16.45 -2.35
C ILE A 680 -5.65 -17.08 -2.57
N GLU A 681 -6.41 -16.60 -3.57
CA GLU A 681 -7.69 -17.17 -3.98
C GLU A 681 -7.56 -18.59 -4.56
#